data_f689962dcf040a39f69646d91cc1bc59
#
_entry.id   f689962dcf040a39f69646d91cc1bc59
#
_cell.length_a   1.000
_cell.length_b   1.000
_cell.length_c   1.000
_cell.angle_alpha   90.00
_cell.angle_beta   90.00
_cell.angle_gamma   90.00
#
_symmetry.space_group_name_H-M   'P 1'
#
loop_
_entity.id
_entity.type
_entity.pdbx_description
1 polymer ?
#
loop_
_entity_poly.entity_id
_entity_poly.type
_entity_poly.pdbx_seq_one_letter_code
_entity_poly.pdbx_strand_id
1 'polypeptide(L)'
;MDHPRHSSPQGGAFAFLKTLPFLTGAVATLIVNAGGQIVAKDAITAPAVSLSPTASGDMDSSVKPGDDFYRYANGGWLAKSVLPAVQTSYDTRAMLKEKASGQVRDLIQAAATAPSEKGGLAQKVGDYYASFMDEASIEAKGFTPLADEMATIAAINNKTSLSAYLGTTLNSEVDGLTANSDHVLGLWVNQGFEDSEHNLPHLWQGGLGLPDRDNYIDPSPQDVELRAKYQAHIAAVLKLAGFADSETRAAHILALETSMARAFAPDSDAADVFKQNNPWKRADFDAKAPGMDWESYFKSAGLARQPDFIVWQPSAVTGISALVEIDNLNQWKDYLRFHLVEHYASALPRAVSAEAQRAQNRAQAAVDATNGALPQAVGQLYAQLYFPPAAKARAEEMVGDLIKAFRARIANLTWLSPLSKEKALAKLAALEIGIGYPDKWIDYSSLDIVRDDAFGNVRRTEAFNRQRNLARLRQPVNPIDWPINPQIPGAVLMFSPNAEFFSAAILQPPYFDGRGDAASNYGSAGAGIAHEISHSFDELGNIYDAHGRLGTWWSDEDLLQFRAKSGKQAVQLDAYCPFTDLCVKGKQVLSESVADLAGLLVAHDAYVLSLKGKAEVMLGGLNGEQRFFLAFAQRWRKVQSEAALRRQIAGDTHLPGEYRSDAVRNVDAWYNAYNVVAGDKLFVPPEERIRIW
;
A
#
# COMPACT_ATOMS: atom_id res chain seq x y z
N MET A 1 -11.13 -37.18 0.45
CA MET A 1 -11.41 -36.36 -0.74
C MET A 1 -10.49 -35.19 -0.63
N ASP A 2 -9.39 -35.26 -1.37
CA ASP A 2 -8.26 -34.35 -1.24
C ASP A 2 -8.58 -33.03 -1.92
N HIS A 3 -8.53 -31.94 -1.15
CA HIS A 3 -8.47 -30.60 -1.69
C HIS A 3 -7.01 -30.23 -1.96
N PRO A 4 -6.67 -29.72 -3.14
CA PRO A 4 -5.32 -29.22 -3.41
C PRO A 4 -5.07 -27.93 -2.61
N ARG A 5 -3.99 -27.92 -1.85
CA ARG A 5 -3.48 -26.76 -1.12
C ARG A 5 -3.01 -25.69 -2.11
N HIS A 6 -3.57 -24.51 -2.03
CA HIS A 6 -3.06 -23.33 -2.71
C HIS A 6 -1.88 -22.78 -1.91
N SER A 7 -0.68 -22.97 -2.43
CA SER A 7 0.51 -22.25 -1.98
C SER A 7 0.54 -20.87 -2.65
N SER A 8 0.43 -19.82 -1.87
CA SER A 8 0.75 -18.47 -2.34
C SER A 8 2.27 -18.34 -2.56
N PRO A 9 2.72 -17.89 -3.71
CA PRO A 9 4.14 -17.64 -3.93
C PRO A 9 4.51 -16.23 -3.52
N GLN A 10 4.82 -16.00 -2.25
CA GLN A 10 5.60 -14.85 -1.85
C GLN A 10 7.07 -15.28 -1.73
N GLY A 11 7.77 -15.29 -2.86
CA GLY A 11 9.23 -15.42 -2.91
C GLY A 11 9.88 -14.06 -3.00
N GLY A 12 10.10 -13.39 -1.89
CA GLY A 12 11.08 -12.30 -1.80
C GLY A 12 12.48 -12.88 -1.97
N ALA A 13 13.00 -12.90 -3.20
CA ALA A 13 14.37 -13.30 -3.45
C ALA A 13 15.33 -12.26 -2.90
N PHE A 14 16.13 -12.61 -1.92
CA PHE A 14 17.32 -11.87 -1.53
C PHE A 14 18.30 -11.89 -2.72
N ALA A 15 18.36 -10.77 -3.47
CA ALA A 15 19.27 -10.61 -4.59
C ALA A 15 20.51 -9.85 -4.15
N PHE A 16 21.67 -10.50 -4.26
CA PHE A 16 23.00 -9.85 -4.20
C PHE A 16 23.10 -8.83 -5.34
N LEU A 17 23.14 -7.54 -5.01
CA LEU A 17 23.40 -6.46 -5.95
C LEU A 17 24.90 -6.24 -6.11
N LYS A 18 25.42 -6.57 -7.28
CA LYS A 18 26.72 -6.05 -7.75
C LYS A 18 26.49 -4.67 -8.38
N THR A 19 27.32 -3.74 -7.97
CA THR A 19 27.37 -2.33 -8.42
C THR A 19 27.46 -2.17 -9.93
N LEU A 20 26.63 -1.31 -10.48
CA LEU A 20 26.69 -0.77 -11.85
C LEU A 20 27.00 0.73 -11.83
N PRO A 21 27.70 1.26 -12.85
CA PRO A 21 28.23 2.62 -12.84
C PRO A 21 27.14 3.68 -13.07
N PHE A 22 27.37 4.81 -12.44
CA PHE A 22 26.56 6.02 -12.51
C PHE A 22 26.40 6.54 -13.96
N LEU A 23 25.17 6.67 -14.41
CA LEU A 23 24.79 7.58 -15.47
C LEU A 23 24.41 8.93 -14.82
N THR A 24 25.17 9.96 -15.13
CA THR A 24 24.98 11.32 -14.68
C THR A 24 23.65 11.87 -15.20
N GLY A 25 22.63 11.86 -14.34
CA GLY A 25 21.40 12.63 -14.52
C GLY A 25 21.61 14.05 -14.00
N ALA A 26 21.10 15.05 -14.71
CA ALA A 26 21.18 16.44 -14.36
C ALA A 26 20.59 16.69 -12.96
N VAL A 27 21.38 17.21 -12.04
CA VAL A 27 20.98 17.62 -10.70
C VAL A 27 20.13 18.88 -10.81
N ALA A 28 18.84 18.79 -10.51
CA ALA A 28 18.01 19.96 -10.30
C ALA A 28 18.48 20.67 -9.02
N THR A 29 18.93 21.90 -9.12
CA THR A 29 19.33 22.68 -7.95
C THR A 29 18.06 23.16 -7.24
N LEU A 30 17.76 22.57 -6.09
CA LEU A 30 16.70 23.04 -5.19
C LEU A 30 17.22 24.21 -4.35
N ILE A 31 16.44 25.26 -4.19
CA ILE A 31 16.77 26.42 -3.36
C ILE A 31 15.68 26.60 -2.31
N VAL A 32 16.10 26.84 -1.07
CA VAL A 32 15.20 27.27 0.01
C VAL A 32 15.12 28.79 -0.03
N ASN A 33 13.91 29.36 -0.14
CA ASN A 33 13.70 30.79 -0.10
C ASN A 33 13.78 31.35 1.34
N ALA A 34 13.76 32.66 1.48
CA ALA A 34 13.85 33.35 2.77
C ALA A 34 12.71 33.03 3.77
N GLY A 35 11.68 32.29 3.37
CA GLY A 35 10.59 31.83 4.22
C GLY A 35 10.69 30.33 4.56
N GLY A 36 11.84 29.68 4.36
CA GLY A 36 12.05 28.26 4.67
C GLY A 36 11.35 27.28 3.71
N GLN A 37 10.84 27.76 2.59
CA GLN A 37 10.23 26.90 1.56
C GLN A 37 11.29 26.43 0.57
N ILE A 38 11.29 25.14 0.25
CA ILE A 38 12.10 24.59 -0.83
C ILE A 38 11.42 24.93 -2.15
N VAL A 39 12.10 25.68 -3.02
CA VAL A 39 11.59 26.06 -4.34
C VAL A 39 12.52 25.51 -5.41
N ALA A 40 11.97 24.90 -6.43
CA ALA A 40 12.75 24.54 -7.61
C ALA A 40 13.17 25.85 -8.33
N LYS A 41 14.47 26.09 -8.44
CA LYS A 41 14.99 27.19 -9.24
C LYS A 41 14.81 26.83 -10.71
N ASP A 42 14.00 27.63 -11.40
CA ASP A 42 13.70 27.57 -12.84
C ASP A 42 13.84 26.15 -13.43
N ALA A 43 12.72 25.59 -13.84
CA ALA A 43 12.74 24.38 -14.63
C ALA A 43 13.73 24.59 -15.79
N ILE A 44 15.00 24.29 -15.54
CA ILE A 44 15.94 24.08 -16.62
C ILE A 44 15.27 22.97 -17.41
N THR A 45 14.81 23.33 -18.57
CA THR A 45 14.30 22.43 -19.58
C THR A 45 15.36 21.37 -19.84
N ALA A 46 15.43 20.34 -18.99
CA ALA A 46 15.79 19.03 -19.48
C ALA A 46 14.85 18.77 -20.66
N PRO A 47 15.33 18.26 -21.81
CA PRO A 47 14.42 17.88 -22.87
C PRO A 47 13.40 16.97 -22.19
N ALA A 48 12.21 17.51 -21.97
CA ALA A 48 11.10 16.78 -21.42
C ALA A 48 10.87 15.64 -22.41
N VAL A 49 11.27 14.44 -22.04
CA VAL A 49 10.55 13.27 -22.51
C VAL A 49 9.15 13.56 -22.01
N SER A 50 8.32 14.07 -22.88
CA SER A 50 6.93 14.36 -22.60
C SER A 50 6.29 13.03 -22.28
N LEU A 51 6.21 12.70 -21.01
CA LEU A 51 5.41 11.58 -20.51
C LEU A 51 3.94 12.05 -20.51
N SER A 52 3.49 12.63 -21.63
CA SER A 52 2.07 12.87 -21.85
C SER A 52 1.33 11.54 -21.68
N PRO A 53 0.17 11.51 -21.04
CA PRO A 53 -0.67 10.30 -20.98
C PRO A 53 -0.87 9.63 -22.35
N THR A 54 -0.83 10.38 -23.42
CA THR A 54 -0.84 9.86 -24.82
C THR A 54 0.45 10.21 -25.54
N ALA A 55 1.43 9.32 -25.50
CA ALA A 55 2.63 9.44 -26.32
C ALA A 55 2.39 8.75 -27.67
N SER A 56 2.13 9.52 -28.73
CA SER A 56 1.94 8.98 -30.08
C SER A 56 3.15 8.18 -30.60
N GLY A 57 4.35 8.50 -30.12
CA GLY A 57 5.58 7.75 -30.43
C GLY A 57 5.70 6.37 -29.77
N ASP A 58 4.80 6.03 -28.88
CA ASP A 58 4.72 4.73 -28.20
C ASP A 58 3.76 3.74 -28.87
N MET A 59 3.00 4.22 -29.87
CA MET A 59 2.05 3.43 -30.64
C MET A 59 2.75 2.58 -31.70
N ASP A 60 2.08 1.51 -32.14
CA ASP A 60 2.41 0.75 -33.36
C ASP A 60 1.25 0.85 -34.33
N SER A 61 1.32 1.84 -35.22
CA SER A 61 0.28 2.07 -36.25
C SER A 61 0.20 0.98 -37.33
N SER A 62 1.11 0.03 -37.37
CA SER A 62 1.06 -1.13 -38.26
C SER A 62 0.06 -2.20 -37.76
N VAL A 63 -0.32 -2.14 -36.47
CA VAL A 63 -1.29 -3.03 -35.85
C VAL A 63 -2.70 -2.43 -35.99
N LYS A 64 -3.67 -3.24 -36.37
CA LYS A 64 -5.07 -2.81 -36.44
C LYS A 64 -5.67 -2.73 -35.04
N PRO A 65 -6.28 -1.61 -34.60
CA PRO A 65 -6.83 -1.45 -33.23
C PRO A 65 -7.85 -2.54 -32.87
N GLY A 66 -8.67 -2.99 -33.83
CA GLY A 66 -9.68 -4.04 -33.63
C GLY A 66 -9.10 -5.46 -33.55
N ASP A 67 -7.83 -5.66 -33.87
CA ASP A 67 -7.17 -6.96 -33.76
C ASP A 67 -6.32 -7.12 -32.50
N ASP A 68 -5.65 -6.06 -32.08
CA ASP A 68 -4.81 -6.04 -30.87
C ASP A 68 -4.65 -4.59 -30.38
N PHE A 69 -5.54 -4.17 -29.52
CA PHE A 69 -5.57 -2.79 -29.04
C PHE A 69 -4.40 -2.45 -28.13
N TYR A 70 -3.96 -3.43 -27.32
CA TYR A 70 -2.81 -3.23 -26.45
C TYR A 70 -1.53 -2.96 -27.24
N ARG A 71 -1.26 -3.78 -28.26
CA ARG A 71 -0.08 -3.61 -29.08
C ARG A 71 -0.17 -2.36 -29.96
N TYR A 72 -1.36 -2.06 -30.52
CA TYR A 72 -1.57 -0.79 -31.21
C TYR A 72 -1.17 0.41 -30.33
N ALA A 73 -1.61 0.42 -29.07
CA ALA A 73 -1.37 1.51 -28.13
C ALA A 73 0.07 1.56 -27.59
N ASN A 74 0.73 0.43 -27.44
CA ASN A 74 1.99 0.29 -26.69
C ASN A 74 3.15 -0.29 -27.50
N GLY A 75 2.96 -0.72 -28.74
CA GLY A 75 3.95 -1.47 -29.52
C GLY A 75 5.28 -0.73 -29.71
N GLY A 76 5.23 0.59 -29.93
CA GLY A 76 6.43 1.42 -30.02
C GLY A 76 7.18 1.54 -28.68
N TRP A 77 6.47 1.57 -27.55
CA TRP A 77 7.08 1.54 -26.22
C TRP A 77 7.67 0.16 -25.92
N LEU A 78 6.92 -0.92 -26.17
CA LEU A 78 7.37 -2.31 -25.97
C LEU A 78 8.65 -2.62 -26.74
N ALA A 79 8.76 -2.14 -28.00
CA ALA A 79 9.94 -2.36 -28.82
C ALA A 79 11.21 -1.68 -28.30
N LYS A 80 11.07 -0.60 -27.52
CA LYS A 80 12.17 0.18 -26.95
C LYS A 80 12.47 -0.20 -25.49
N SER A 81 11.54 -0.84 -24.82
CA SER A 81 11.64 -1.14 -23.39
C SER A 81 12.47 -2.39 -23.15
N VAL A 82 13.42 -2.27 -22.24
CA VAL A 82 14.26 -3.38 -21.80
C VAL A 82 13.92 -3.65 -20.33
N LEU A 83 13.64 -4.91 -20.00
CA LEU A 83 13.45 -5.31 -18.62
C LEU A 83 14.76 -5.17 -17.85
N PRO A 84 14.82 -4.37 -16.77
CA PRO A 84 16.03 -4.25 -15.95
C PRO A 84 16.50 -5.61 -15.43
N ALA A 85 17.80 -5.86 -15.41
CA ALA A 85 18.39 -7.18 -15.13
C ALA A 85 18.00 -7.80 -13.78
N VAL A 86 17.62 -6.97 -12.80
CA VAL A 86 17.24 -7.40 -11.45
C VAL A 86 15.72 -7.41 -11.23
N GLN A 87 14.94 -7.01 -12.24
CA GLN A 87 13.48 -6.96 -12.16
C GLN A 87 12.86 -8.09 -12.96
N THR A 88 11.74 -8.61 -12.49
CA THR A 88 10.95 -9.62 -13.22
C THR A 88 9.83 -9.00 -14.05
N SER A 89 9.49 -7.72 -13.77
CA SER A 89 8.51 -6.92 -14.51
C SER A 89 8.81 -5.42 -14.38
N TYR A 90 8.42 -4.65 -15.39
CA TYR A 90 8.51 -3.19 -15.41
C TYR A 90 7.30 -2.60 -16.12
N ASP A 91 6.53 -1.76 -15.44
CA ASP A 91 5.26 -1.20 -15.89
C ASP A 91 5.13 0.30 -15.50
N THR A 92 4.01 0.91 -15.84
CA THR A 92 3.73 2.31 -15.50
C THR A 92 3.82 2.60 -14.00
N ARG A 93 3.40 1.66 -13.14
CA ARG A 93 3.45 1.80 -11.68
C ARG A 93 4.90 1.75 -11.17
N ALA A 94 5.71 0.85 -11.74
CA ALA A 94 7.15 0.78 -11.43
C ALA A 94 7.87 2.08 -11.85
N MET A 95 7.54 2.65 -13.02
CA MET A 95 8.07 3.94 -13.47
C MET A 95 7.73 5.08 -12.49
N LEU A 96 6.49 5.14 -12.03
CA LEU A 96 6.06 6.15 -11.04
C LEU A 96 6.75 5.96 -9.69
N LYS A 97 6.92 4.72 -9.24
CA LYS A 97 7.62 4.39 -7.99
C LYS A 97 9.10 4.82 -8.07
N GLU A 98 9.78 4.51 -9.15
CA GLU A 98 11.17 4.92 -9.36
C GLU A 98 11.32 6.44 -9.38
N LYS A 99 10.44 7.13 -10.13
CA LYS A 99 10.40 8.59 -10.18
C LYS A 99 10.17 9.21 -8.81
N ALA A 100 9.15 8.76 -8.08
CA ALA A 100 8.82 9.28 -6.75
C ALA A 100 9.95 9.01 -5.74
N SER A 101 10.56 7.83 -5.76
CA SER A 101 11.71 7.50 -4.90
C SER A 101 12.90 8.41 -5.18
N GLY A 102 13.19 8.71 -6.46
CA GLY A 102 14.21 9.69 -6.84
C GLY A 102 13.89 11.08 -6.32
N GLN A 103 12.67 11.54 -6.50
CA GLN A 103 12.20 12.86 -6.03
C GLN A 103 12.26 12.98 -4.50
N VAL A 104 11.86 11.94 -3.76
CA VAL A 104 11.94 11.90 -2.29
C VAL A 104 13.39 11.94 -1.82
N ARG A 105 14.28 11.15 -2.42
CA ARG A 105 15.70 11.18 -2.11
C ARG A 105 16.29 12.58 -2.31
N ASP A 106 16.07 13.18 -3.48
CA ASP A 106 16.64 14.48 -3.83
C ASP A 106 16.11 15.57 -2.90
N LEU A 107 14.82 15.52 -2.54
CA LEU A 107 14.18 16.44 -1.59
C LEU A 107 14.79 16.34 -0.19
N ILE A 108 14.94 15.11 0.36
CA ILE A 108 15.49 14.90 1.71
C ILE A 108 16.96 15.32 1.77
N GLN A 109 17.76 15.01 0.76
CA GLN A 109 19.17 15.41 0.68
C GLN A 109 19.32 16.93 0.53
N ALA A 110 18.46 17.57 -0.24
CA ALA A 110 18.43 19.02 -0.34
C ALA A 110 18.07 19.69 1.00
N ALA A 111 17.08 19.14 1.71
CA ALA A 111 16.69 19.64 3.04
C ALA A 111 17.83 19.54 4.06
N ALA A 112 18.72 18.52 3.96
CA ALA A 112 19.85 18.35 4.85
C ALA A 112 21.00 19.34 4.62
N THR A 113 21.08 19.94 3.44
CA THR A 113 22.20 20.82 3.02
C THR A 113 21.80 22.29 2.88
N ALA A 114 20.53 22.58 2.61
CA ALA A 114 20.05 23.93 2.43
C ALA A 114 19.80 24.64 3.78
N PRO A 115 20.01 25.96 3.85
CA PRO A 115 19.56 26.75 5.00
C PRO A 115 18.04 26.61 5.19
N SER A 116 17.62 26.37 6.41
CA SER A 116 16.19 26.19 6.75
C SER A 116 15.82 26.96 8.00
N GLU A 117 14.54 27.30 8.13
CA GLU A 117 14.01 27.92 9.33
C GLU A 117 14.10 26.99 10.52
N LYS A 118 14.57 27.52 11.67
CA LYS A 118 14.68 26.74 12.90
C LYS A 118 13.30 26.23 13.37
N GLY A 119 13.20 24.91 13.57
CA GLY A 119 11.95 24.25 13.93
C GLY A 119 11.02 23.98 12.77
N GLY A 120 11.35 24.46 11.55
CA GLY A 120 10.56 24.20 10.34
C GLY A 120 10.67 22.75 9.84
N LEU A 121 9.72 22.35 8.98
CA LEU A 121 9.67 20.98 8.46
C LEU A 121 10.93 20.59 7.69
N ALA A 122 11.44 21.49 6.84
CA ALA A 122 12.65 21.22 6.06
C ALA A 122 13.86 20.96 6.97
N GLN A 123 14.00 21.73 8.09
CA GLN A 123 15.05 21.47 9.07
C GLN A 123 14.87 20.09 9.72
N LYS A 124 13.66 19.75 10.20
CA LYS A 124 13.42 18.46 10.86
C LYS A 124 13.74 17.28 9.94
N VAL A 125 13.30 17.35 8.68
CA VAL A 125 13.59 16.34 7.65
C VAL A 125 15.09 16.26 7.37
N GLY A 126 15.75 17.40 7.17
CA GLY A 126 17.19 17.48 6.91
C GLY A 126 18.04 16.99 8.08
N ASP A 127 17.69 17.39 9.30
CA ASP A 127 18.44 16.99 10.52
C ASP A 127 18.22 15.49 10.86
N TYR A 128 17.03 14.94 10.62
CA TYR A 128 16.81 13.51 10.76
C TYR A 128 17.70 12.72 9.80
N TYR A 129 17.70 13.05 8.50
CA TYR A 129 18.59 12.43 7.53
C TYR A 129 20.06 12.57 7.91
N ALA A 130 20.49 13.78 8.28
CA ALA A 130 21.87 14.03 8.65
C ALA A 130 22.32 13.21 9.85
N SER A 131 21.44 12.96 10.84
CA SER A 131 21.76 12.15 12.00
C SER A 131 22.11 10.70 11.63
N PHE A 132 21.46 10.14 10.60
CA PHE A 132 21.79 8.81 10.08
C PHE A 132 23.04 8.80 9.21
N MET A 133 23.42 9.93 8.63
CA MET A 133 24.67 10.07 7.87
C MET A 133 25.90 10.29 8.76
N ASP A 134 25.70 10.65 10.03
CA ASP A 134 26.78 10.78 11.02
C ASP A 134 27.19 9.42 11.60
N GLU A 135 27.81 8.62 10.74
CA GLU A 135 28.28 7.27 11.09
C GLU A 135 29.29 7.29 12.25
N ALA A 136 30.10 8.35 12.34
CA ALA A 136 31.07 8.49 13.40
C ALA A 136 30.41 8.62 14.79
N SER A 137 29.36 9.41 14.91
CA SER A 137 28.58 9.53 16.15
C SER A 137 27.86 8.24 16.50
N ILE A 138 27.30 7.53 15.52
CA ILE A 138 26.63 6.24 15.73
C ILE A 138 27.64 5.19 16.23
N GLU A 139 28.79 5.06 15.59
CA GLU A 139 29.85 4.12 16.00
C GLU A 139 30.37 4.46 17.41
N ALA A 140 30.58 5.74 17.72
CA ALA A 140 31.04 6.18 19.03
C ALA A 140 30.06 5.86 20.17
N LYS A 141 28.74 5.96 19.90
CA LYS A 141 27.69 5.60 20.86
C LYS A 141 27.55 4.09 21.06
N GLY A 142 27.85 3.29 20.02
CA GLY A 142 27.75 1.83 20.07
C GLY A 142 26.36 1.36 20.51
N PHE A 143 26.32 0.45 21.48
CA PHE A 143 25.10 -0.08 22.09
C PHE A 143 24.64 0.72 23.35
N THR A 144 25.38 1.75 23.74
CA THR A 144 25.03 2.55 24.93
C THR A 144 23.59 3.08 24.91
N PRO A 145 23.02 3.51 23.75
CA PRO A 145 21.64 3.98 23.70
C PRO A 145 20.59 2.93 24.08
N LEU A 146 20.90 1.64 23.99
CA LEU A 146 20.00 0.54 24.37
C LEU A 146 20.14 0.12 25.85
N ALA A 147 21.10 0.67 26.61
CA ALA A 147 21.46 0.17 27.92
C ALA A 147 20.29 0.15 28.93
N ASP A 148 19.49 1.21 28.98
CA ASP A 148 18.35 1.31 29.89
C ASP A 148 17.24 0.30 29.55
N GLU A 149 16.97 0.12 28.26
CA GLU A 149 15.97 -0.84 27.77
C GLU A 149 16.44 -2.28 28.02
N MET A 150 17.73 -2.56 27.77
CA MET A 150 18.36 -3.86 28.08
C MET A 150 18.32 -4.16 29.58
N ALA A 151 18.53 -3.15 30.43
CA ALA A 151 18.40 -3.29 31.88
C ALA A 151 16.96 -3.58 32.31
N THR A 152 15.99 -2.93 31.65
CA THR A 152 14.55 -3.17 31.86
C THR A 152 14.19 -4.60 31.50
N ILE A 153 14.63 -5.11 30.35
CA ILE A 153 14.43 -6.51 29.96
C ILE A 153 15.10 -7.47 30.94
N ALA A 154 16.32 -7.15 31.41
CA ALA A 154 17.02 -7.97 32.39
C ALA A 154 16.28 -8.08 33.72
N ALA A 155 15.58 -7.02 34.14
CA ALA A 155 14.82 -6.94 35.40
C ALA A 155 13.49 -7.71 35.35
N ILE A 156 13.00 -8.16 34.17
CA ILE A 156 11.80 -9.01 34.06
C ILE A 156 12.02 -10.28 34.87
N ASN A 157 11.17 -10.53 35.88
CA ASN A 157 11.33 -11.66 36.79
C ASN A 157 10.06 -12.46 37.07
N ASN A 158 8.93 -12.05 36.48
CA ASN A 158 7.64 -12.71 36.61
C ASN A 158 6.71 -12.32 35.44
N LYS A 159 5.55 -12.97 35.37
CA LYS A 159 4.51 -12.76 34.35
C LYS A 159 4.05 -11.29 34.31
N THR A 160 3.83 -10.66 35.44
CA THR A 160 3.37 -9.28 35.54
C THR A 160 4.36 -8.30 34.90
N SER A 161 5.66 -8.45 35.24
CA SER A 161 6.71 -7.59 34.67
C SER A 161 6.94 -7.86 33.16
N LEU A 162 6.77 -9.11 32.70
CA LEU A 162 6.81 -9.43 31.29
C LEU A 162 5.62 -8.81 30.57
N SER A 163 4.40 -8.98 31.06
CA SER A 163 3.18 -8.41 30.49
C SER A 163 3.25 -6.88 30.42
N ALA A 164 3.75 -6.25 31.48
CA ALA A 164 3.96 -4.81 31.51
C ALA A 164 4.96 -4.35 30.43
N TYR A 165 6.07 -5.06 30.25
CA TYR A 165 7.04 -4.76 29.21
C TYR A 165 6.43 -4.93 27.80
N LEU A 166 5.75 -6.04 27.55
CA LEU A 166 5.05 -6.26 26.27
C LEU A 166 4.02 -5.16 25.98
N GLY A 167 3.34 -4.64 27.01
CA GLY A 167 2.44 -3.50 26.85
C GLY A 167 3.15 -2.20 26.43
N THR A 168 4.41 -1.99 26.84
CA THR A 168 5.19 -0.82 26.40
C THR A 168 5.55 -0.89 24.92
N THR A 169 5.70 -2.09 24.37
CA THR A 169 6.03 -2.31 22.96
C THR A 169 4.81 -2.24 22.04
N LEU A 170 3.57 -2.20 22.57
CA LEU A 170 2.37 -2.05 21.74
C LEU A 170 2.40 -0.70 21.04
N ASN A 171 2.87 -0.70 19.81
CA ASN A 171 2.99 0.47 18.97
C ASN A 171 1.93 0.46 17.87
N SER A 172 1.53 1.65 17.48
CA SER A 172 0.63 1.89 16.36
C SER A 172 1.38 1.92 15.01
N GLU A 173 2.37 1.09 14.85
CA GLU A 173 3.13 0.92 13.61
C GLU A 173 2.40 0.03 12.61
N VAL A 174 1.25 -0.51 12.98
CA VAL A 174 0.44 -1.28 12.06
C VAL A 174 -0.05 -0.33 10.98
N ASP A 175 0.56 -0.45 9.83
CA ASP A 175 -0.02 -0.01 8.59
C ASP A 175 -1.22 -0.93 8.31
N GLY A 176 -2.42 -0.39 8.32
CA GLY A 176 -3.63 -1.14 8.01
C GLY A 176 -3.60 -1.81 6.63
N LEU A 177 -2.67 -1.42 5.76
CA LEU A 177 -2.46 -2.00 4.44
C LEU A 177 -1.58 -3.25 4.46
N THR A 178 -0.61 -3.32 5.36
CA THR A 178 0.34 -4.44 5.44
C THR A 178 0.00 -5.44 6.53
N ALA A 179 -0.86 -5.07 7.48
CA ALA A 179 -1.28 -5.89 8.63
C ALA A 179 -0.11 -6.54 9.37
N ASN A 180 1.04 -5.89 9.39
CA ASN A 180 2.28 -6.40 9.99
C ASN A 180 2.70 -5.55 11.20
N SER A 181 3.32 -6.19 12.20
CA SER A 181 3.90 -5.54 13.36
C SER A 181 5.15 -6.28 13.80
N ASP A 182 6.23 -5.53 14.05
CA ASP A 182 7.48 -6.05 14.63
C ASP A 182 7.31 -6.44 16.12
N HIS A 183 6.19 -6.05 16.74
CA HIS A 183 5.89 -6.32 18.14
C HIS A 183 4.93 -7.49 18.29
N VAL A 184 4.95 -8.14 19.45
CA VAL A 184 4.16 -9.34 19.75
C VAL A 184 2.67 -9.18 19.45
N LEU A 185 2.13 -7.98 19.66
CA LEU A 185 0.82 -7.56 19.19
C LEU A 185 0.95 -6.19 18.55
N GLY A 186 0.29 -5.96 17.42
CA GLY A 186 0.17 -4.66 16.79
C GLY A 186 -1.10 -3.93 17.21
N LEU A 187 -1.09 -2.61 17.11
CA LEU A 187 -2.22 -1.73 17.40
C LEU A 187 -2.57 -0.90 16.17
N TRP A 188 -3.80 -1.00 15.72
CA TRP A 188 -4.37 -0.06 14.75
C TRP A 188 -5.55 0.67 15.39
N VAL A 189 -5.60 1.99 15.25
CA VAL A 189 -6.71 2.80 15.74
C VAL A 189 -7.57 3.20 14.54
N ASN A 190 -8.75 2.63 14.46
CA ASN A 190 -9.67 2.85 13.36
C ASN A 190 -11.13 2.77 13.81
N GLN A 191 -12.05 3.09 12.91
CA GLN A 191 -13.48 2.90 13.10
C GLN A 191 -13.82 1.45 13.50
N GLY A 192 -14.75 1.28 14.41
CA GLY A 192 -15.35 -0.02 14.70
C GLY A 192 -16.21 -0.53 13.53
N PHE A 193 -16.27 -1.83 13.32
CA PHE A 193 -17.04 -2.42 12.21
C PHE A 193 -18.56 -2.19 12.33
N GLU A 194 -19.07 -2.00 13.55
CA GLU A 194 -20.50 -1.76 13.83
C GLU A 194 -20.77 -0.31 14.29
N ASP A 195 -19.72 0.42 14.67
CA ASP A 195 -19.78 1.78 15.19
C ASP A 195 -18.99 2.72 14.27
N SER A 196 -19.69 3.55 13.53
CA SER A 196 -19.09 4.51 12.60
C SER A 196 -18.70 5.84 13.24
N GLU A 197 -18.95 6.04 14.54
CA GLU A 197 -18.72 7.31 15.22
C GLU A 197 -17.42 7.30 16.08
N HIS A 198 -17.02 6.11 16.55
CA HIS A 198 -15.91 5.98 17.47
C HIS A 198 -14.75 5.18 16.89
N ASN A 199 -13.54 5.66 17.16
CA ASN A 199 -12.32 4.90 16.92
C ASN A 199 -12.14 3.85 18.02
N LEU A 200 -11.82 2.62 17.61
CA LEU A 200 -11.50 1.50 18.50
C LEU A 200 -10.05 1.05 18.28
N PRO A 201 -9.41 0.49 19.32
CA PRO A 201 -8.14 -0.20 19.15
C PRO A 201 -8.38 -1.58 18.53
N HIS A 202 -7.81 -1.81 17.37
CA HIS A 202 -7.75 -3.10 16.71
C HIS A 202 -6.44 -3.77 17.07
N LEU A 203 -6.48 -4.96 17.64
CA LEU A 203 -5.30 -5.74 18.01
C LEU A 203 -5.02 -6.81 16.96
N TRP A 204 -3.76 -6.86 16.53
CA TRP A 204 -3.28 -7.74 15.46
C TRP A 204 -2.20 -8.68 15.97
N GLN A 205 -2.07 -9.85 15.34
CA GLN A 205 -0.93 -10.72 15.52
C GLN A 205 0.36 -10.07 14.99
N GLY A 206 1.50 -10.31 15.66
CA GLY A 206 2.80 -9.76 15.26
C GLY A 206 3.96 -10.38 16.02
N GLY A 207 5.16 -9.86 15.79
CA GLY A 207 6.38 -10.24 16.49
C GLY A 207 7.09 -11.48 15.94
N LEU A 208 6.83 -11.85 14.68
CA LEU A 208 7.63 -12.83 13.96
C LEU A 208 8.72 -12.12 13.15
N GLY A 209 9.92 -12.67 13.10
CA GLY A 209 11.01 -12.10 12.32
C GLY A 209 11.05 -12.59 10.87
N LEU A 210 10.46 -13.75 10.55
CA LEU A 210 10.23 -14.19 9.17
C LEU A 210 8.91 -13.64 8.64
N PRO A 211 8.80 -13.40 7.31
CA PRO A 211 7.67 -12.70 6.71
C PRO A 211 6.30 -13.36 6.92
N ASP A 212 6.26 -14.71 6.98
CA ASP A 212 5.03 -15.47 7.04
C ASP A 212 5.08 -16.53 8.15
N ARG A 213 3.93 -16.74 8.82
CA ARG A 213 3.78 -17.84 9.78
C ARG A 213 4.16 -19.20 9.20
N ASP A 214 3.82 -19.43 7.93
CA ASP A 214 4.07 -20.70 7.26
C ASP A 214 5.57 -20.95 7.07
N ASN A 215 6.42 -19.91 6.98
CA ASN A 215 7.87 -20.06 6.97
C ASN A 215 8.40 -20.77 8.24
N TYR A 216 7.68 -20.71 9.38
CA TYR A 216 8.05 -21.38 10.63
C TYR A 216 7.59 -22.83 10.69
N ILE A 217 6.50 -23.20 10.01
CA ILE A 217 5.82 -24.47 10.22
C ILE A 217 5.83 -25.39 8.99
N ASP A 218 6.04 -24.87 7.78
CA ASP A 218 6.09 -25.66 6.56
C ASP A 218 7.39 -26.52 6.54
N PRO A 219 7.28 -27.84 6.28
CA PRO A 219 8.42 -28.73 6.19
C PRO A 219 9.16 -28.66 4.84
N SER A 220 8.81 -27.75 3.94
CA SER A 220 9.46 -27.60 2.64
C SER A 220 10.99 -27.42 2.79
N PRO A 221 11.82 -27.92 1.89
CA PRO A 221 13.27 -27.72 1.95
C PRO A 221 13.66 -26.23 1.94
N GLN A 222 12.88 -25.37 1.26
CA GLN A 222 13.10 -23.94 1.19
C GLN A 222 12.86 -23.27 2.55
N ASP A 223 11.78 -23.60 3.23
CA ASP A 223 11.48 -23.02 4.55
C ASP A 223 12.40 -23.56 5.64
N VAL A 224 12.81 -24.82 5.54
CA VAL A 224 13.85 -25.37 6.43
C VAL A 224 15.18 -24.60 6.28
N GLU A 225 15.61 -24.34 5.05
CA GLU A 225 16.81 -23.53 4.77
C GLU A 225 16.64 -22.08 5.24
N LEU A 226 15.47 -21.47 5.02
CA LEU A 226 15.15 -20.12 5.46
C LEU A 226 15.26 -20.00 6.99
N ARG A 227 14.63 -20.94 7.74
CA ARG A 227 14.76 -20.98 9.21
C ARG A 227 16.21 -21.13 9.70
N ALA A 228 16.99 -21.97 9.03
CA ALA A 228 18.41 -22.14 9.38
C ALA A 228 19.21 -20.84 9.18
N LYS A 229 18.96 -20.11 8.08
CA LYS A 229 19.58 -18.80 7.81
C LYS A 229 19.13 -17.77 8.84
N TYR A 230 17.85 -17.74 9.18
CA TYR A 230 17.29 -16.83 10.17
C TYR A 230 17.89 -17.11 11.56
N GLN A 231 17.98 -18.36 11.97
CA GLN A 231 18.62 -18.71 13.25
C GLN A 231 20.10 -18.28 13.30
N ALA A 232 20.84 -18.43 12.19
CA ALA A 232 22.22 -17.95 12.09
C ALA A 232 22.31 -16.42 12.19
N HIS A 233 21.38 -15.70 11.55
CA HIS A 233 21.25 -14.25 11.67
C HIS A 233 20.97 -13.80 13.11
N ILE A 234 20.02 -14.42 13.80
CA ILE A 234 19.72 -14.11 15.21
C ILE A 234 21.00 -14.28 16.06
N ALA A 235 21.74 -15.40 15.86
CA ALA A 235 22.97 -15.65 16.60
C ALA A 235 24.05 -14.59 16.31
N ALA A 236 24.18 -14.15 15.06
CA ALA A 236 25.13 -13.11 14.66
C ALA A 236 24.79 -11.75 15.31
N VAL A 237 23.53 -11.32 15.28
CA VAL A 237 23.06 -10.09 15.90
C VAL A 237 23.28 -10.10 17.41
N LEU A 238 22.94 -11.19 18.09
CA LEU A 238 23.16 -11.33 19.54
C LEU A 238 24.66 -11.31 19.90
N LYS A 239 25.50 -11.94 19.08
CA LYS A 239 26.97 -11.91 19.24
C LYS A 239 27.53 -10.51 19.07
N LEU A 240 27.06 -9.76 18.06
CA LEU A 240 27.45 -8.35 17.86
C LEU A 240 27.03 -7.48 19.05
N ALA A 241 25.88 -7.77 19.64
CA ALA A 241 25.39 -7.09 20.85
C ALA A 241 26.09 -7.55 22.14
N GLY A 242 27.10 -8.46 22.06
CA GLY A 242 27.92 -8.89 23.20
C GLY A 242 27.30 -9.99 24.06
N PHE A 243 26.27 -10.68 23.60
CA PHE A 243 25.66 -11.79 24.34
C PHE A 243 26.47 -13.09 24.16
N ALA A 244 26.78 -13.76 25.27
CA ALA A 244 27.34 -15.11 25.28
C ALA A 244 26.25 -16.13 24.85
N ASP A 245 26.69 -17.32 24.43
CA ASP A 245 25.82 -18.45 24.06
C ASP A 245 24.80 -18.09 22.98
N SER A 246 25.20 -17.24 22.01
CA SER A 246 24.33 -16.66 21.00
C SER A 246 23.57 -17.71 20.15
N GLU A 247 24.22 -18.84 19.84
CA GLU A 247 23.60 -19.95 19.11
C GLU A 247 22.46 -20.62 19.91
N THR A 248 22.67 -20.83 21.20
CA THR A 248 21.64 -21.39 22.10
C THR A 248 20.46 -20.44 22.24
N ARG A 249 20.75 -19.14 22.41
CA ARG A 249 19.71 -18.10 22.48
C ARG A 249 18.93 -17.98 21.17
N ALA A 250 19.61 -18.08 20.03
CA ALA A 250 18.95 -18.07 18.72
C ALA A 250 17.99 -19.25 18.55
N ALA A 251 18.37 -20.44 19.03
CA ALA A 251 17.49 -21.59 19.03
C ALA A 251 16.24 -21.40 19.91
N HIS A 252 16.41 -20.76 21.08
CA HIS A 252 15.28 -20.42 21.97
C HIS A 252 14.32 -19.42 21.31
N ILE A 253 14.85 -18.39 20.66
CA ILE A 253 14.05 -17.36 19.96
C ILE A 253 13.27 -18.01 18.82
N LEU A 254 13.92 -18.79 17.96
CA LEU A 254 13.25 -19.46 16.85
C LEU A 254 12.16 -20.43 17.36
N ALA A 255 12.40 -21.13 18.48
CA ALA A 255 11.40 -22.01 19.09
C ALA A 255 10.18 -21.24 19.61
N LEU A 256 10.39 -20.09 20.28
CA LEU A 256 9.31 -19.23 20.77
C LEU A 256 8.50 -18.66 19.59
N GLU A 257 9.15 -18.11 18.57
CA GLU A 257 8.49 -17.59 17.38
C GLU A 257 7.73 -18.68 16.62
N THR A 258 8.29 -19.90 16.55
CA THR A 258 7.58 -21.07 15.99
C THR A 258 6.30 -21.38 16.78
N SER A 259 6.34 -21.26 18.11
CA SER A 259 5.16 -21.45 18.95
C SER A 259 4.12 -20.35 18.74
N MET A 260 4.56 -19.11 18.58
CA MET A 260 3.69 -17.98 18.21
C MET A 260 3.07 -18.19 16.81
N ALA A 261 3.87 -18.57 15.82
CA ALA A 261 3.42 -18.83 14.45
C ALA A 261 2.34 -19.91 14.37
N ARG A 262 2.41 -20.94 15.22
CA ARG A 262 1.36 -21.98 15.30
C ARG A 262 0.03 -21.44 15.82
N ALA A 263 0.04 -20.42 16.64
CA ALA A 263 -1.16 -19.78 17.17
C ALA A 263 -1.75 -18.75 16.20
N PHE A 264 -0.94 -18.24 15.26
CA PHE A 264 -1.39 -17.24 14.30
C PHE A 264 -2.48 -17.78 13.37
N ALA A 265 -3.43 -16.93 13.04
CA ALA A 265 -4.39 -17.18 12.00
C ALA A 265 -3.67 -17.26 10.62
N PRO A 266 -4.09 -18.16 9.72
CA PRO A 266 -3.58 -18.19 8.36
C PRO A 266 -4.04 -16.96 7.57
N ASP A 267 -3.29 -16.60 6.51
CA ASP A 267 -3.57 -15.40 5.69
C ASP A 267 -5.00 -15.36 5.14
N SER A 268 -5.55 -16.54 4.76
CA SER A 268 -6.93 -16.65 4.30
C SER A 268 -7.97 -16.21 5.35
N ASP A 269 -7.68 -16.43 6.64
CA ASP A 269 -8.54 -16.01 7.73
C ASP A 269 -8.26 -14.56 8.13
N ALA A 270 -6.98 -14.15 8.04
CA ALA A 270 -6.57 -12.77 8.29
C ALA A 270 -7.11 -11.78 7.24
N ALA A 271 -7.48 -12.24 6.05
CA ALA A 271 -8.10 -11.44 5.00
C ALA A 271 -9.64 -11.41 5.06
N ASP A 272 -10.28 -12.24 5.89
CA ASP A 272 -11.73 -12.34 6.01
C ASP A 272 -12.25 -11.38 7.09
N VAL A 273 -12.86 -10.27 6.69
CA VAL A 273 -13.36 -9.24 7.61
C VAL A 273 -14.38 -9.78 8.64
N PHE A 274 -15.18 -10.80 8.29
CA PHE A 274 -16.12 -11.40 9.24
C PHE A 274 -15.39 -12.20 10.32
N LYS A 275 -14.24 -12.77 10.01
CA LYS A 275 -13.37 -13.42 10.99
C LYS A 275 -12.54 -12.41 11.81
N GLN A 276 -12.27 -11.24 11.24
CA GLN A 276 -11.55 -10.16 11.91
C GLN A 276 -12.42 -9.37 12.90
N ASN A 277 -13.73 -9.32 12.69
CA ASN A 277 -14.66 -8.58 13.55
C ASN A 277 -14.96 -9.36 14.85
N ASN A 278 -14.03 -9.34 15.79
CA ASN A 278 -14.21 -9.93 17.10
C ASN A 278 -14.21 -8.85 18.18
N PRO A 279 -15.37 -8.28 18.53
CA PRO A 279 -15.45 -7.31 19.61
C PRO A 279 -15.21 -8.00 20.96
N TRP A 280 -14.18 -7.53 21.67
CA TRP A 280 -13.88 -7.95 23.04
C TRP A 280 -13.97 -6.76 23.96
N LYS A 281 -14.57 -6.96 25.12
CA LYS A 281 -14.44 -6.02 26.24
C LYS A 281 -13.13 -6.26 26.96
N ARG A 282 -12.57 -5.22 27.55
CA ARG A 282 -11.37 -5.36 28.38
C ARG A 282 -11.49 -6.45 29.43
N ALA A 283 -12.66 -6.60 30.05
CA ALA A 283 -12.93 -7.64 31.05
C ALA A 283 -12.95 -9.07 30.47
N ASP A 284 -13.03 -9.23 29.16
CA ASP A 284 -13.06 -10.54 28.51
C ASP A 284 -11.67 -11.17 28.39
N PHE A 285 -10.60 -10.37 28.38
CA PHE A 285 -9.25 -10.83 28.07
C PHE A 285 -8.74 -11.92 29.05
N ASP A 286 -8.99 -11.75 30.35
CA ASP A 286 -8.57 -12.73 31.34
C ASP A 286 -9.24 -14.11 31.12
N ALA A 287 -10.48 -14.13 30.67
CA ALA A 287 -11.23 -15.35 30.43
C ALA A 287 -10.96 -15.96 29.03
N LYS A 288 -10.86 -15.10 28.00
CA LYS A 288 -10.69 -15.54 26.60
C LYS A 288 -9.24 -15.83 26.22
N ALA A 289 -8.28 -15.14 26.88
CA ALA A 289 -6.85 -15.26 26.65
C ALA A 289 -6.07 -15.34 27.98
N PRO A 290 -6.25 -16.41 28.77
CA PRO A 290 -5.55 -16.58 30.04
C PRO A 290 -4.05 -16.74 29.82
N GLY A 291 -3.23 -16.25 30.78
CA GLY A 291 -1.78 -16.37 30.77
C GLY A 291 -1.09 -15.01 30.96
N MET A 292 -1.38 -14.01 30.17
CA MET A 292 -0.87 -12.66 30.31
C MET A 292 -1.55 -11.94 31.48
N ASP A 293 -0.85 -11.05 32.15
CA ASP A 293 -1.43 -10.07 33.07
C ASP A 293 -1.94 -8.88 32.26
N TRP A 294 -3.19 -8.97 31.80
CA TRP A 294 -3.79 -7.99 30.89
C TRP A 294 -3.98 -6.61 31.55
N GLU A 295 -4.13 -6.54 32.87
CA GLU A 295 -4.20 -5.26 33.56
C GLU A 295 -2.88 -4.50 33.41
N SER A 296 -1.76 -5.17 33.74
CA SER A 296 -0.41 -4.61 33.60
C SER A 296 -0.06 -4.30 32.14
N TYR A 297 -0.46 -5.17 31.21
CA TYR A 297 -0.27 -4.96 29.78
C TYR A 297 -0.97 -3.68 29.29
N PHE A 298 -2.28 -3.56 29.48
CA PHE A 298 -3.04 -2.40 29.00
C PHE A 298 -2.66 -1.11 29.73
N LYS A 299 -2.27 -1.18 31.01
CA LYS A 299 -1.76 -0.02 31.72
C LYS A 299 -0.48 0.52 31.06
N SER A 300 0.45 -0.34 30.75
CA SER A 300 1.73 0.04 30.11
C SER A 300 1.54 0.46 28.64
N ALA A 301 0.57 -0.12 27.94
CA ALA A 301 0.16 0.27 26.61
C ALA A 301 -0.51 1.66 26.52
N GLY A 302 -0.90 2.27 27.66
CA GLY A 302 -1.67 3.51 27.67
C GLY A 302 -3.17 3.31 27.43
N LEU A 303 -3.64 2.05 27.49
CA LEU A 303 -5.02 1.62 27.24
C LEU A 303 -5.78 1.23 28.52
N ALA A 304 -5.31 1.64 29.70
CA ALA A 304 -5.89 1.27 30.98
C ALA A 304 -7.38 1.58 31.13
N ARG A 305 -7.89 2.60 30.43
CA ARG A 305 -9.28 3.05 30.46
C ARG A 305 -10.08 2.67 29.24
N GLN A 306 -9.47 1.96 28.27
CA GLN A 306 -10.15 1.54 27.05
C GLN A 306 -11.09 0.36 27.36
N PRO A 307 -12.40 0.47 27.14
CA PRO A 307 -13.34 -0.59 27.49
C PRO A 307 -13.50 -1.64 26.39
N ASP A 308 -13.42 -1.24 25.14
CA ASP A 308 -13.79 -2.04 23.97
C ASP A 308 -12.63 -2.14 22.97
N PHE A 309 -12.48 -3.32 22.37
CA PHE A 309 -11.42 -3.66 21.40
C PHE A 309 -11.99 -4.47 20.26
N ILE A 310 -11.37 -4.41 19.11
CA ILE A 310 -11.54 -5.37 18.02
C ILE A 310 -10.28 -6.27 18.01
N VAL A 311 -10.47 -7.56 18.22
CA VAL A 311 -9.38 -8.54 18.17
C VAL A 311 -9.41 -9.24 16.80
N TRP A 312 -8.47 -8.92 15.93
CA TRP A 312 -8.50 -9.44 14.56
C TRP A 312 -8.23 -10.94 14.50
N GLN A 313 -7.26 -11.40 15.27
CA GLN A 313 -6.90 -12.82 15.32
C GLN A 313 -6.98 -13.33 16.76
N PRO A 314 -8.16 -13.77 17.24
CA PRO A 314 -8.33 -14.26 18.60
C PRO A 314 -7.40 -15.43 18.94
N SER A 315 -7.12 -16.33 17.98
CA SER A 315 -6.22 -17.47 18.20
C SER A 315 -4.80 -17.01 18.55
N ALA A 316 -4.29 -15.98 17.88
CA ALA A 316 -2.96 -15.43 18.14
C ALA A 316 -2.90 -14.76 19.52
N VAL A 317 -3.88 -13.93 19.87
CA VAL A 317 -3.94 -13.27 21.18
C VAL A 317 -4.01 -14.30 22.30
N THR A 318 -4.83 -15.33 22.16
CA THR A 318 -4.97 -16.43 23.13
C THR A 318 -3.68 -17.25 23.24
N GLY A 319 -3.09 -17.64 22.10
CA GLY A 319 -1.87 -18.42 22.06
C GLY A 319 -0.66 -17.69 22.62
N ILE A 320 -0.46 -16.43 22.24
CA ILE A 320 0.61 -15.58 22.78
C ILE A 320 0.45 -15.41 24.30
N SER A 321 -0.77 -15.18 24.76
CA SER A 321 -1.05 -15.05 26.20
C SER A 321 -0.70 -16.34 26.96
N ALA A 322 -1.02 -17.50 26.40
CA ALA A 322 -0.66 -18.79 26.98
C ALA A 322 0.86 -19.00 27.05
N LEU A 323 1.62 -18.56 26.03
CA LEU A 323 3.09 -18.65 26.04
C LEU A 323 3.73 -17.80 27.14
N VAL A 324 3.12 -16.67 27.53
CA VAL A 324 3.57 -15.86 28.67
C VAL A 324 3.51 -16.64 29.99
N GLU A 325 2.55 -17.54 30.15
CA GLU A 325 2.43 -18.39 31.34
C GLU A 325 3.34 -19.61 31.31
N ILE A 326 3.48 -20.24 30.15
CA ILE A 326 4.10 -21.58 29.97
C ILE A 326 5.60 -21.45 29.74
N ASP A 327 6.04 -20.49 28.93
CA ASP A 327 7.42 -20.42 28.47
C ASP A 327 8.35 -19.79 29.51
N ASN A 328 9.61 -20.24 29.45
CA ASN A 328 10.66 -19.76 30.34
C ASN A 328 10.91 -18.25 30.09
N LEU A 329 10.89 -17.46 31.15
CA LEU A 329 11.19 -16.02 31.13
C LEU A 329 12.52 -15.68 30.44
N ASN A 330 13.52 -16.57 30.48
CA ASN A 330 14.79 -16.34 29.82
C ASN A 330 14.65 -16.40 28.29
N GLN A 331 13.76 -17.25 27.75
CA GLN A 331 13.49 -17.29 26.31
C GLN A 331 12.81 -15.99 25.86
N TRP A 332 11.83 -15.51 26.63
CA TRP A 332 11.23 -14.19 26.41
C TRP A 332 12.24 -13.05 26.47
N LYS A 333 13.17 -13.07 27.45
CA LYS A 333 14.22 -12.07 27.52
C LYS A 333 15.16 -12.10 26.32
N ASP A 334 15.50 -13.29 25.85
CA ASP A 334 16.35 -13.44 24.67
C ASP A 334 15.63 -12.93 23.40
N TYR A 335 14.35 -13.28 23.22
CA TYR A 335 13.49 -12.77 22.18
C TYR A 335 13.42 -11.23 22.21
N LEU A 336 13.09 -10.65 23.35
CA LEU A 336 12.98 -9.19 23.50
C LEU A 336 14.28 -8.46 23.21
N ARG A 337 15.44 -9.01 23.63
CA ARG A 337 16.77 -8.43 23.35
C ARG A 337 17.08 -8.45 21.85
N PHE A 338 16.82 -9.55 21.20
CA PHE A 338 17.04 -9.68 19.76
C PHE A 338 16.18 -8.68 18.98
N HIS A 339 14.86 -8.69 19.21
CA HIS A 339 13.95 -7.79 18.53
C HIS A 339 14.22 -6.31 18.85
N LEU A 340 14.67 -5.98 20.05
CA LEU A 340 15.11 -4.62 20.39
C LEU A 340 16.32 -4.17 19.54
N VAL A 341 17.32 -5.03 19.39
CA VAL A 341 18.50 -4.71 18.55
C VAL A 341 18.10 -4.62 17.08
N GLU A 342 17.28 -5.55 16.61
CA GLU A 342 16.82 -5.60 15.23
C GLU A 342 15.99 -4.36 14.86
N HIS A 343 15.06 -3.96 15.73
CA HIS A 343 14.22 -2.77 15.55
C HIS A 343 15.04 -1.48 15.36
N TYR A 344 16.09 -1.31 16.17
CA TYR A 344 16.97 -0.13 16.11
C TYR A 344 18.21 -0.31 15.22
N ALA A 345 18.35 -1.43 14.51
CA ALA A 345 19.55 -1.78 13.75
C ALA A 345 20.07 -0.68 12.83
N SER A 346 19.15 0.09 12.20
CA SER A 346 19.53 1.19 11.29
C SER A 346 20.20 2.37 11.99
N ALA A 347 19.94 2.58 13.29
CA ALA A 347 20.52 3.62 14.15
C ALA A 347 21.65 3.12 15.05
N LEU A 348 22.08 1.85 14.86
CA LEU A 348 23.18 1.18 15.57
C LEU A 348 24.43 1.07 14.70
N PRO A 349 25.59 0.63 15.25
CA PRO A 349 26.84 0.49 14.50
C PRO A 349 26.69 -0.29 13.21
N ARG A 350 27.54 0.04 12.24
CA ARG A 350 27.50 -0.52 10.89
C ARG A 350 27.51 -2.06 10.86
N ALA A 351 28.23 -2.69 11.80
CA ALA A 351 28.26 -4.15 11.88
C ALA A 351 26.86 -4.75 12.09
N VAL A 352 26.02 -4.11 12.93
CA VAL A 352 24.63 -4.54 13.21
C VAL A 352 23.75 -4.23 12.02
N SER A 353 23.78 -3.00 11.51
CA SER A 353 22.94 -2.60 10.38
C SER A 353 23.25 -3.39 9.09
N ALA A 354 24.51 -3.81 8.90
CA ALA A 354 24.91 -4.67 7.79
C ALA A 354 24.40 -6.10 7.96
N GLU A 355 24.45 -6.65 9.18
CA GLU A 355 23.92 -7.98 9.48
C GLU A 355 22.41 -8.04 9.31
N ALA A 356 21.69 -7.00 9.76
CA ALA A 356 20.26 -6.85 9.54
C ALA A 356 19.87 -6.59 8.08
N GLN A 357 20.84 -6.63 7.14
CA GLN A 357 20.66 -6.36 5.69
C GLN A 357 19.99 -5.03 5.37
N ARG A 358 19.92 -4.10 6.34
CA ARG A 358 19.29 -2.78 6.19
C ARG A 358 20.23 -1.72 5.60
N ALA A 359 21.51 -2.04 5.40
CA ALA A 359 22.53 -1.09 4.94
C ALA A 359 23.16 -1.51 3.61
N GLN A 360 22.38 -1.61 2.55
CA GLN A 360 22.95 -1.74 1.20
C GLN A 360 23.67 -0.45 0.77
N ASN A 361 23.11 0.71 1.15
CA ASN A 361 23.68 2.03 0.94
C ASN A 361 23.21 2.93 2.08
N ARG A 362 24.15 3.48 2.86
CA ARG A 362 23.86 4.34 4.01
C ARG A 362 22.93 5.50 3.66
N ALA A 363 23.19 6.16 2.54
CA ALA A 363 22.38 7.30 2.12
C ALA A 363 20.94 6.87 1.80
N GLN A 364 20.73 5.69 1.21
CA GLN A 364 19.37 5.19 0.96
C GLN A 364 18.68 4.78 2.26
N ALA A 365 19.39 4.10 3.15
CA ALA A 365 18.85 3.75 4.47
C ALA A 365 18.45 5.00 5.28
N ALA A 366 19.24 6.07 5.21
CA ALA A 366 18.91 7.36 5.84
C ALA A 366 17.67 8.03 5.20
N VAL A 367 17.52 7.94 3.86
CA VAL A 367 16.30 8.40 3.16
C VAL A 367 15.08 7.63 3.63
N ASP A 368 15.16 6.29 3.65
CA ASP A 368 14.05 5.41 4.03
C ASP A 368 13.65 5.64 5.50
N ALA A 369 14.62 5.73 6.41
CA ALA A 369 14.37 6.05 7.81
C ALA A 369 13.70 7.42 7.98
N THR A 370 14.16 8.46 7.26
CA THR A 370 13.57 9.80 7.32
C THR A 370 12.15 9.81 6.78
N ASN A 371 11.93 9.16 5.64
CA ASN A 371 10.62 9.09 5.00
C ASN A 371 9.61 8.30 5.86
N GLY A 372 10.05 7.24 6.55
CA GLY A 372 9.22 6.46 7.46
C GLY A 372 8.91 7.19 8.77
N ALA A 373 9.88 7.91 9.34
CA ALA A 373 9.72 8.61 10.61
C ALA A 373 8.92 9.91 10.51
N LEU A 374 9.05 10.66 9.40
CA LEU A 374 8.43 11.96 9.17
C LEU A 374 7.57 11.99 7.89
N PRO A 375 6.66 11.01 7.72
CA PRO A 375 6.03 10.75 6.43
C PRO A 375 5.23 11.92 5.89
N GLN A 376 4.43 12.61 6.72
CA GLN A 376 3.66 13.76 6.23
C GLN A 376 4.50 15.05 6.17
N ALA A 377 5.60 15.17 6.92
CA ALA A 377 6.53 16.28 6.72
C ALA A 377 7.22 16.20 5.34
N VAL A 378 7.71 15.01 4.99
CA VAL A 378 8.25 14.73 3.64
C VAL A 378 7.15 14.89 2.59
N GLY A 379 5.93 14.39 2.85
CA GLY A 379 4.77 14.50 1.96
C GLY A 379 4.36 15.94 1.67
N GLN A 380 4.40 16.81 2.66
CA GLN A 380 4.09 18.22 2.49
C GLN A 380 5.11 18.94 1.60
N LEU A 381 6.40 18.69 1.84
CA LEU A 381 7.47 19.21 1.00
C LEU A 381 7.38 18.65 -0.43
N TYR A 382 7.07 17.36 -0.57
CA TYR A 382 6.87 16.70 -1.86
C TYR A 382 5.71 17.32 -2.65
N ALA A 383 4.56 17.51 -2.01
CA ALA A 383 3.38 18.08 -2.63
C ALA A 383 3.63 19.50 -3.14
N GLN A 384 4.33 20.33 -2.35
CA GLN A 384 4.70 21.70 -2.74
C GLN A 384 5.54 21.75 -4.02
N LEU A 385 6.44 20.78 -4.22
CA LEU A 385 7.34 20.74 -5.36
C LEU A 385 6.73 20.06 -6.59
N TYR A 386 5.99 18.98 -6.41
CA TYR A 386 5.67 18.04 -7.49
C TYR A 386 4.17 17.91 -7.78
N PHE A 387 3.30 18.39 -6.90
CA PHE A 387 1.84 18.35 -7.10
C PHE A 387 1.18 19.65 -6.65
N PRO A 388 1.30 20.73 -7.44
CA PRO A 388 0.82 22.04 -7.05
C PRO A 388 -0.72 22.09 -6.93
N PRO A 389 -1.27 23.09 -6.20
CA PRO A 389 -2.73 23.20 -5.99
C PRO A 389 -3.56 23.21 -7.27
N ALA A 390 -3.04 23.75 -8.37
CA ALA A 390 -3.72 23.74 -9.67
C ALA A 390 -3.89 22.31 -10.24
N ALA A 391 -2.91 21.42 -10.01
CA ALA A 391 -3.03 20.01 -10.41
C ALA A 391 -4.05 19.27 -9.53
N LYS A 392 -4.04 19.54 -8.21
CA LYS A 392 -5.05 19.01 -7.27
C LYS A 392 -6.45 19.42 -7.71
N ALA A 393 -6.69 20.69 -7.95
CA ALA A 393 -8.01 21.20 -8.36
C ALA A 393 -8.52 20.57 -9.67
N ARG A 394 -7.63 20.32 -10.64
CA ARG A 394 -8.03 19.60 -11.88
C ARG A 394 -8.38 18.13 -11.65
N ALA A 395 -7.66 17.45 -10.76
CA ALA A 395 -7.99 16.09 -10.40
C ALA A 395 -9.31 16.02 -9.62
N GLU A 396 -9.57 16.97 -8.72
CA GLU A 396 -10.85 17.11 -7.99
C GLU A 396 -12.03 17.41 -8.93
N GLU A 397 -11.85 18.25 -9.97
CA GLU A 397 -12.87 18.48 -10.99
C GLU A 397 -13.20 17.17 -11.73
N MET A 398 -12.17 16.41 -12.13
CA MET A 398 -12.34 15.10 -12.77
C MET A 398 -13.10 14.12 -11.88
N VAL A 399 -12.75 14.02 -10.59
CA VAL A 399 -13.46 13.19 -9.62
C VAL A 399 -14.93 13.61 -9.49
N GLY A 400 -15.22 14.92 -9.44
CA GLY A 400 -16.58 15.43 -9.42
C GLY A 400 -17.41 14.98 -10.63
N ASP A 401 -16.81 14.90 -11.81
CA ASP A 401 -17.49 14.41 -13.01
C ASP A 401 -17.64 12.88 -12.99
N LEU A 402 -16.65 12.13 -12.45
CA LEU A 402 -16.76 10.68 -12.22
C LEU A 402 -17.93 10.34 -11.29
N ILE A 403 -18.09 11.05 -10.18
CA ILE A 403 -19.20 10.85 -9.24
C ILE A 403 -20.56 11.13 -9.90
N LYS A 404 -20.66 12.17 -10.74
CA LYS A 404 -21.89 12.44 -11.51
C LYS A 404 -22.21 11.30 -12.49
N ALA A 405 -21.21 10.79 -13.19
CA ALA A 405 -21.34 9.67 -14.11
C ALA A 405 -21.77 8.38 -13.39
N PHE A 406 -21.13 8.06 -12.24
CA PHE A 406 -21.54 6.92 -11.39
C PHE A 406 -22.98 7.05 -10.92
N ARG A 407 -23.36 8.21 -10.41
CA ARG A 407 -24.73 8.48 -9.98
C ARG A 407 -25.74 8.22 -11.08
N ALA A 408 -25.47 8.69 -12.30
CA ALA A 408 -26.34 8.48 -13.46
C ALA A 408 -26.44 7.00 -13.83
N ARG A 409 -25.33 6.27 -13.83
CA ARG A 409 -25.32 4.83 -14.14
C ARG A 409 -26.07 4.03 -13.09
N ILE A 410 -25.81 4.21 -11.78
CA ILE A 410 -26.52 3.52 -10.71
C ILE A 410 -28.04 3.80 -10.79
N ALA A 411 -28.45 5.05 -11.03
CA ALA A 411 -29.86 5.41 -11.18
C ALA A 411 -30.56 4.66 -12.32
N ASN A 412 -29.84 4.37 -13.40
CA ASN A 412 -30.34 3.72 -14.61
C ASN A 412 -30.19 2.20 -14.61
N LEU A 413 -29.54 1.57 -13.62
CA LEU A 413 -29.43 0.12 -13.54
C LEU A 413 -30.81 -0.53 -13.47
N THR A 414 -31.06 -1.49 -14.37
CA THR A 414 -32.37 -2.17 -14.45
C THR A 414 -32.44 -3.44 -13.61
N TRP A 415 -31.28 -4.00 -13.23
CA TRP A 415 -31.19 -5.23 -12.47
C TRP A 415 -31.16 -5.02 -10.96
N LEU A 416 -30.78 -3.83 -10.51
CA LEU A 416 -30.70 -3.49 -9.08
C LEU A 416 -32.07 -3.07 -8.58
N SER A 417 -32.51 -3.64 -7.46
CA SER A 417 -33.80 -3.34 -6.83
C SER A 417 -33.88 -1.86 -6.40
N PRO A 418 -35.09 -1.26 -6.32
CA PRO A 418 -35.24 0.14 -5.93
C PRO A 418 -34.58 0.47 -4.58
N LEU A 419 -34.70 -0.42 -3.59
CA LEU A 419 -34.12 -0.21 -2.25
C LEU A 419 -32.59 -0.27 -2.29
N SER A 420 -32.00 -1.26 -2.97
CA SER A 420 -30.55 -1.37 -3.10
C SER A 420 -29.98 -0.21 -3.94
N LYS A 421 -30.72 0.27 -4.93
CA LYS A 421 -30.35 1.47 -5.69
C LYS A 421 -30.34 2.72 -4.82
N GLU A 422 -31.32 2.91 -3.95
CA GLU A 422 -31.34 4.01 -2.98
C GLU A 422 -30.13 3.95 -2.05
N LYS A 423 -29.80 2.76 -1.50
CA LYS A 423 -28.64 2.55 -0.64
C LYS A 423 -27.32 2.79 -1.38
N ALA A 424 -27.20 2.33 -2.65
CA ALA A 424 -26.03 2.59 -3.47
C ALA A 424 -25.80 4.09 -3.72
N LEU A 425 -26.88 4.82 -4.04
CA LEU A 425 -26.81 6.27 -4.22
C LEU A 425 -26.48 7.01 -2.93
N ALA A 426 -26.99 6.55 -1.78
CA ALA A 426 -26.63 7.10 -0.48
C ALA A 426 -25.15 6.83 -0.15
N LYS A 427 -24.64 5.61 -0.43
CA LYS A 427 -23.23 5.25 -0.24
C LYS A 427 -22.31 6.09 -1.12
N LEU A 428 -22.65 6.28 -2.40
CA LEU A 428 -21.90 7.16 -3.30
C LEU A 428 -21.92 8.63 -2.83
N ALA A 429 -23.01 9.08 -2.23
CA ALA A 429 -23.11 10.46 -1.72
C ALA A 429 -22.29 10.68 -0.44
N ALA A 430 -22.06 9.62 0.33
CA ALA A 430 -21.29 9.64 1.57
C ALA A 430 -19.82 9.23 1.36
N LEU A 431 -19.43 8.84 0.13
CA LEU A 431 -18.05 8.45 -0.17
C LEU A 431 -17.14 9.68 -0.10
N GLU A 432 -16.14 9.60 0.75
CA GLU A 432 -15.08 10.61 0.87
C GLU A 432 -13.92 10.28 -0.06
N ILE A 433 -13.43 11.27 -0.81
CA ILE A 433 -12.33 11.06 -1.76
C ILE A 433 -11.20 12.06 -1.50
N GLY A 434 -10.05 11.55 -1.07
CA GLY A 434 -8.84 12.32 -0.86
C GLY A 434 -7.98 12.37 -2.13
N ILE A 435 -7.64 13.58 -2.61
CA ILE A 435 -6.86 13.79 -3.82
C ILE A 435 -5.53 14.45 -3.51
N GLY A 436 -4.44 13.75 -3.85
CA GLY A 436 -3.07 14.25 -3.81
C GLY A 436 -2.48 14.29 -2.40
N TYR A 437 -3.07 15.07 -1.51
CA TYR A 437 -2.57 15.29 -0.15
C TYR A 437 -3.67 15.83 0.78
N PRO A 438 -3.51 15.64 2.13
CA PRO A 438 -4.48 16.11 3.11
C PRO A 438 -4.58 17.63 3.16
N ASP A 439 -5.79 18.15 3.41
CA ASP A 439 -5.99 19.58 3.65
C ASP A 439 -5.42 20.02 5.01
N LYS A 440 -5.43 19.10 5.98
CA LYS A 440 -4.86 19.31 7.31
C LYS A 440 -3.70 18.34 7.53
N TRP A 441 -2.49 18.89 7.59
CA TRP A 441 -1.26 18.14 7.84
C TRP A 441 -1.07 17.82 9.32
N ILE A 442 -0.26 16.78 9.60
CA ILE A 442 0.22 16.49 10.95
C ILE A 442 1.07 17.68 11.43
N ASP A 443 0.76 18.18 12.64
CA ASP A 443 1.57 19.21 13.29
C ASP A 443 2.77 18.56 14.01
N TYR A 444 3.95 18.76 13.45
CA TYR A 444 5.22 18.30 14.03
C TYR A 444 5.90 19.35 14.92
N SER A 445 5.25 20.45 15.30
CA SER A 445 5.86 21.54 16.08
C SER A 445 6.45 21.07 17.40
N SER A 446 5.78 20.13 18.08
CA SER A 446 6.20 19.55 19.36
C SER A 446 7.27 18.46 19.27
N LEU A 447 7.62 18.04 18.04
CA LEU A 447 8.63 16.99 17.83
C LEU A 447 10.01 17.59 17.65
N ASP A 448 10.93 17.30 18.57
CA ASP A 448 12.33 17.70 18.46
C ASP A 448 13.12 16.68 17.64
N ILE A 449 13.86 17.18 16.64
CA ILE A 449 14.83 16.39 15.86
C ILE A 449 16.23 16.99 16.10
N VAL A 450 17.17 16.12 16.46
CA VAL A 450 18.55 16.47 16.80
C VAL A 450 19.49 15.92 15.75
N ARG A 451 20.29 16.79 15.14
CA ARG A 451 21.08 16.50 13.92
C ARG A 451 22.15 15.39 14.08
N ASP A 452 22.65 15.15 15.30
CA ASP A 452 23.71 14.20 15.62
C ASP A 452 23.23 13.04 16.53
N ASP A 453 21.89 12.80 16.56
CA ASP A 453 21.28 11.80 17.45
C ASP A 453 20.28 10.89 16.73
N ALA A 454 20.78 10.01 15.86
CA ALA A 454 19.94 9.09 15.08
C ALA A 454 19.01 8.24 15.96
N PHE A 455 19.58 7.57 16.97
CA PHE A 455 18.81 6.71 17.89
C PHE A 455 17.74 7.51 18.67
N GLY A 456 18.12 8.66 19.23
CA GLY A 456 17.17 9.51 19.94
C GLY A 456 16.07 10.05 19.03
N ASN A 457 16.39 10.32 17.75
CA ASN A 457 15.37 10.74 16.76
C ASN A 457 14.35 9.64 16.50
N VAL A 458 14.77 8.38 16.33
CA VAL A 458 13.84 7.24 16.20
C VAL A 458 12.91 7.19 17.41
N ARG A 459 13.45 7.19 18.62
CA ARG A 459 12.65 7.13 19.86
C ARG A 459 11.66 8.30 20.00
N ARG A 460 12.07 9.51 19.64
CA ARG A 460 11.20 10.70 19.70
C ARG A 460 10.07 10.63 18.70
N THR A 461 10.34 10.16 17.48
CA THR A 461 9.30 10.01 16.45
C THR A 461 8.32 8.89 16.77
N GLU A 462 8.78 7.77 17.30
CA GLU A 462 7.92 6.68 17.79
C GLU A 462 7.00 7.16 18.92
N ALA A 463 7.56 7.82 19.93
CA ALA A 463 6.77 8.37 21.03
C ALA A 463 5.71 9.38 20.55
N PHE A 464 6.09 10.26 19.62
CA PHE A 464 5.18 11.23 19.00
C PHE A 464 4.03 10.53 18.26
N ASN A 465 4.34 9.56 17.41
CA ASN A 465 3.35 8.80 16.64
C ASN A 465 2.42 8.00 17.56
N ARG A 466 2.97 7.32 18.57
CA ARG A 466 2.20 6.59 19.57
C ARG A 466 1.21 7.50 20.30
N GLN A 467 1.69 8.66 20.80
CA GLN A 467 0.83 9.62 21.49
C GLN A 467 -0.29 10.12 20.58
N ARG A 468 0.00 10.45 19.33
CA ARG A 468 -0.96 10.91 18.35
C ARG A 468 -2.03 9.85 18.08
N ASN A 469 -1.63 8.59 17.90
CA ASN A 469 -2.57 7.51 17.60
C ASN A 469 -3.44 7.16 18.82
N LEU A 470 -2.89 7.13 20.03
CA LEU A 470 -3.69 6.94 21.24
C LEU A 470 -4.69 8.11 21.47
N ALA A 471 -4.33 9.32 21.07
CA ALA A 471 -5.25 10.47 21.14
C ALA A 471 -6.45 10.30 20.23
N ARG A 472 -6.33 9.61 19.09
CA ARG A 472 -7.45 9.31 18.16
C ARG A 472 -8.56 8.47 18.79
N LEU A 473 -8.24 7.60 19.78
CA LEU A 473 -9.25 6.84 20.54
C LEU A 473 -10.25 7.72 21.29
N ARG A 474 -9.96 9.00 21.46
CA ARG A 474 -10.83 9.97 22.16
C ARG A 474 -11.46 10.98 21.19
N GLN A 475 -11.26 10.79 19.90
CA GLN A 475 -11.78 11.65 18.84
C GLN A 475 -12.84 10.89 18.07
N PRO A 476 -13.82 11.59 17.49
CA PRO A 476 -14.74 10.96 16.53
C PRO A 476 -13.96 10.42 15.35
N VAL A 477 -14.55 9.47 14.65
CA VAL A 477 -14.03 8.98 13.37
C VAL A 477 -13.87 10.14 12.40
N ASN A 478 -12.71 10.22 11.77
CA ASN A 478 -12.45 11.17 10.69
C ASN A 478 -12.28 10.38 9.38
N PRO A 479 -13.28 10.34 8.50
CA PRO A 479 -13.20 9.54 7.27
C PRO A 479 -12.11 10.00 6.30
N ILE A 480 -11.65 11.26 6.42
CA ILE A 480 -10.58 11.82 5.60
C ILE A 480 -9.19 11.76 6.29
N ASP A 481 -9.02 10.87 7.27
CA ASP A 481 -7.70 10.63 7.86
C ASP A 481 -6.84 9.80 6.91
N TRP A 482 -5.81 10.42 6.37
CA TRP A 482 -5.02 9.88 5.24
C TRP A 482 -4.24 8.62 5.61
N PRO A 483 -4.54 7.46 5.01
CA PRO A 483 -3.84 6.21 5.26
C PRO A 483 -2.57 6.04 4.42
N ILE A 484 -2.41 6.84 3.35
CA ILE A 484 -1.26 6.80 2.44
C ILE A 484 -0.55 8.15 2.39
N ASN A 485 0.78 8.13 2.31
CA ASN A 485 1.56 9.36 2.25
C ASN A 485 1.62 9.91 0.81
N PRO A 486 1.56 11.24 0.62
CA PRO A 486 1.50 11.86 -0.70
C PRO A 486 2.63 11.48 -1.66
N GLN A 487 3.82 11.21 -1.14
CA GLN A 487 5.01 10.83 -1.90
C GLN A 487 5.09 9.34 -2.26
N ILE A 488 4.17 8.52 -1.81
CA ILE A 488 4.11 7.08 -2.13
C ILE A 488 3.09 6.87 -3.25
N PRO A 489 3.50 6.41 -4.45
CA PRO A 489 2.54 6.19 -5.55
C PRO A 489 1.56 5.08 -5.21
N GLY A 490 0.28 5.43 -5.06
CA GLY A 490 -0.77 4.47 -4.77
C GLY A 490 -2.15 5.09 -4.62
N ALA A 491 -3.13 4.20 -4.61
CA ALA A 491 -4.50 4.45 -4.20
C ALA A 491 -4.84 3.53 -3.04
N VAL A 492 -5.71 3.98 -2.15
CA VAL A 492 -6.18 3.19 -1.00
C VAL A 492 -7.68 3.37 -0.87
N LEU A 493 -8.40 2.27 -0.98
CA LEU A 493 -9.81 2.18 -0.68
C LEU A 493 -9.99 1.68 0.76
N MET A 494 -10.70 2.47 1.56
CA MET A 494 -11.09 2.14 2.93
C MET A 494 -12.60 1.89 2.94
N PHE A 495 -13.03 0.65 2.95
CA PHE A 495 -14.45 0.31 3.07
C PHE A 495 -15.06 0.81 4.39
N SER A 496 -14.27 0.81 5.44
CA SER A 496 -14.54 1.43 6.73
C SER A 496 -13.45 2.49 6.96
N PRO A 497 -13.74 3.77 6.84
CA PRO A 497 -15.00 4.51 6.93
C PRO A 497 -15.72 4.91 5.61
N ASN A 498 -15.62 4.21 4.51
CA ASN A 498 -16.15 4.56 3.18
C ASN A 498 -15.42 5.76 2.57
N ALA A 499 -14.12 5.61 2.41
CA ALA A 499 -13.24 6.65 1.88
C ALA A 499 -12.21 6.09 0.90
N GLU A 500 -11.76 6.90 -0.05
CA GLU A 500 -10.73 6.56 -1.02
C GLU A 500 -9.67 7.65 -1.11
N PHE A 501 -8.42 7.25 -1.30
CA PHE A 501 -7.29 8.18 -1.32
C PHE A 501 -6.37 7.91 -2.50
N PHE A 502 -6.05 8.96 -3.24
CA PHE A 502 -5.12 8.92 -4.37
C PHE A 502 -3.95 9.86 -4.08
N SER A 503 -2.75 9.30 -3.91
CA SER A 503 -1.58 10.08 -3.54
C SER A 503 -1.13 11.06 -4.64
N ALA A 504 -0.40 12.10 -4.26
CA ALA A 504 0.19 13.04 -5.21
C ALA A 504 1.18 12.34 -6.16
N ALA A 505 1.84 11.30 -5.70
CA ALA A 505 2.83 10.57 -6.48
C ALA A 505 2.23 9.66 -7.55
N ILE A 506 1.00 9.13 -7.35
CA ILE A 506 0.30 8.39 -8.41
C ILE A 506 -0.31 9.34 -9.43
N LEU A 507 -0.75 10.53 -9.00
CA LEU A 507 -1.37 11.54 -9.85
C LEU A 507 -0.32 12.39 -10.58
N GLN A 508 0.60 11.72 -11.28
CA GLN A 508 1.65 12.33 -12.10
C GLN A 508 1.76 11.64 -13.46
N PRO A 509 2.37 12.30 -14.46
CA PRO A 509 2.64 11.66 -15.75
C PRO A 509 3.45 10.35 -15.57
N PRO A 510 3.06 9.28 -16.27
CA PRO A 510 2.08 9.22 -17.37
C PRO A 510 0.62 8.94 -16.96
N TYR A 511 0.29 8.83 -15.67
CA TYR A 511 -1.07 8.55 -15.24
C TYR A 511 -1.98 9.78 -15.32
N PHE A 512 -1.50 10.92 -14.79
CA PHE A 512 -2.21 12.18 -14.78
C PHE A 512 -1.25 13.34 -15.08
N ASP A 513 -1.67 14.25 -15.94
CA ASP A 513 -0.95 15.50 -16.17
C ASP A 513 -1.87 16.70 -15.85
N GLY A 514 -1.56 17.45 -14.79
CA GLY A 514 -2.32 18.63 -14.41
C GLY A 514 -2.37 19.74 -15.49
N ARG A 515 -1.51 19.68 -16.53
CA ARG A 515 -1.50 20.57 -17.68
C ARG A 515 -1.88 19.86 -18.98
N GLY A 516 -2.13 18.57 -18.91
CA GLY A 516 -2.37 17.71 -20.05
C GLY A 516 -3.79 17.79 -20.63
N ASP A 517 -4.01 17.00 -21.66
CA ASP A 517 -5.27 16.84 -22.33
C ASP A 517 -6.32 16.14 -21.46
N ALA A 518 -7.54 16.63 -21.47
CA ALA A 518 -8.62 16.06 -20.66
C ALA A 518 -8.93 14.60 -21.08
N ALA A 519 -9.06 14.32 -22.39
CA ALA A 519 -9.35 12.97 -22.85
C ALA A 519 -8.35 11.95 -22.32
N SER A 520 -7.06 12.29 -22.36
CA SER A 520 -5.98 11.45 -21.85
C SER A 520 -6.04 11.27 -20.32
N ASN A 521 -6.33 12.34 -19.57
CA ASN A 521 -6.45 12.26 -18.12
C ASN A 521 -7.65 11.39 -17.68
N TYR A 522 -8.81 11.55 -18.33
CA TYR A 522 -9.98 10.71 -18.03
C TYR A 522 -9.76 9.26 -18.43
N GLY A 523 -9.13 9.00 -19.60
CA GLY A 523 -8.83 7.64 -20.05
C GLY A 523 -7.81 6.91 -19.17
N SER A 524 -6.85 7.62 -18.58
CA SER A 524 -5.81 7.03 -17.73
C SER A 524 -6.18 7.12 -16.24
N ALA A 525 -5.97 8.27 -15.60
CA ALA A 525 -6.23 8.45 -14.18
C ALA A 525 -7.73 8.33 -13.85
N GLY A 526 -8.60 8.92 -14.68
CA GLY A 526 -10.05 8.86 -14.48
C GLY A 526 -10.57 7.43 -14.46
N ALA A 527 -10.16 6.59 -15.42
CA ALA A 527 -10.53 5.18 -15.43
C ALA A 527 -9.99 4.42 -14.22
N GLY A 528 -8.81 4.81 -13.68
CA GLY A 528 -8.25 4.21 -12.48
C GLY A 528 -9.00 4.61 -11.20
N ILE A 529 -9.33 5.87 -11.07
CA ILE A 529 -10.10 6.37 -9.94
C ILE A 529 -11.50 5.75 -9.95
N ALA A 530 -12.15 5.70 -11.11
CA ALA A 530 -13.47 5.08 -11.25
C ALA A 530 -13.44 3.54 -11.01
N HIS A 531 -12.33 2.86 -11.32
CA HIS A 531 -12.12 1.45 -10.98
C HIS A 531 -12.16 1.25 -9.45
N GLU A 532 -11.36 2.01 -8.71
CA GLU A 532 -11.33 1.93 -7.24
C GLU A 532 -12.73 2.24 -6.66
N ILE A 533 -13.37 3.34 -7.10
CA ILE A 533 -14.74 3.69 -6.66
C ILE A 533 -15.71 2.53 -6.89
N SER A 534 -15.57 1.79 -8.00
CA SER A 534 -16.49 0.69 -8.32
C SER A 534 -16.44 -0.46 -7.31
N HIS A 535 -15.29 -0.67 -6.65
CA HIS A 535 -15.17 -1.65 -5.58
C HIS A 535 -16.05 -1.36 -4.36
N SER A 536 -16.46 -0.11 -4.15
CA SER A 536 -17.45 0.22 -3.13
C SER A 536 -18.84 -0.39 -3.42
N PHE A 537 -19.09 -0.84 -4.66
CA PHE A 537 -20.39 -1.32 -5.14
C PHE A 537 -20.39 -2.75 -5.68
N ASP A 538 -19.25 -3.46 -5.67
CA ASP A 538 -19.12 -4.86 -6.07
C ASP A 538 -19.33 -5.84 -4.89
N GLU A 539 -18.90 -7.10 -5.05
CA GLU A 539 -19.02 -8.12 -3.99
C GLU A 539 -18.16 -7.81 -2.76
N LEU A 540 -17.12 -6.98 -2.86
CA LEU A 540 -16.29 -6.56 -1.73
C LEU A 540 -16.97 -5.42 -0.96
N GLY A 541 -17.49 -4.42 -1.67
CA GLY A 541 -18.06 -3.22 -1.08
C GLY A 541 -19.51 -3.35 -0.64
N ASN A 542 -20.29 -4.32 -1.18
CA ASN A 542 -21.70 -4.48 -0.79
C ASN A 542 -21.94 -4.93 0.66
N ILE A 543 -20.88 -5.38 1.33
CA ILE A 543 -20.92 -5.77 2.75
C ILE A 543 -20.65 -4.61 3.70
N TYR A 544 -20.44 -3.39 3.19
CA TYR A 544 -20.25 -2.17 3.98
C TYR A 544 -21.29 -1.12 3.57
N ASP A 545 -22.00 -0.55 4.55
CA ASP A 545 -22.99 0.50 4.30
C ASP A 545 -22.36 1.86 3.95
N ALA A 546 -23.20 2.89 3.81
CA ALA A 546 -22.79 4.25 3.47
C ALA A 546 -21.85 4.90 4.52
N HIS A 547 -21.77 4.38 5.73
CA HIS A 547 -20.93 4.86 6.82
C HIS A 547 -19.78 3.90 7.12
N GLY A 548 -19.54 2.92 6.26
CA GLY A 548 -18.48 1.94 6.43
C GLY A 548 -18.74 0.90 7.52
N ARG A 549 -19.97 0.75 8.00
CA ARG A 549 -20.36 -0.29 8.94
C ARG A 549 -20.54 -1.61 8.21
N LEU A 550 -20.07 -2.68 8.82
CA LEU A 550 -20.20 -4.03 8.26
C LEU A 550 -21.68 -4.47 8.25
N GLY A 551 -22.20 -4.81 7.09
CA GLY A 551 -23.56 -5.26 6.89
C GLY A 551 -24.00 -5.20 5.44
N THR A 552 -24.44 -6.34 4.89
CA THR A 552 -24.89 -6.44 3.51
C THR A 552 -26.08 -5.53 3.24
N TRP A 553 -25.99 -4.70 2.21
CA TRP A 553 -27.07 -3.81 1.78
C TRP A 553 -27.74 -4.22 0.47
N TRP A 554 -27.18 -5.18 -0.27
CA TRP A 554 -27.84 -5.82 -1.40
C TRP A 554 -28.88 -6.84 -0.92
N SER A 555 -29.95 -7.02 -1.70
CA SER A 555 -30.83 -8.18 -1.54
C SER A 555 -30.19 -9.42 -2.15
N ASP A 556 -30.64 -10.61 -1.74
CA ASP A 556 -30.20 -11.87 -2.34
C ASP A 556 -30.46 -11.92 -3.85
N GLU A 557 -31.57 -11.35 -4.31
CA GLU A 557 -31.90 -11.27 -5.73
C GLU A 557 -30.92 -10.35 -6.48
N ASP A 558 -30.56 -9.19 -5.93
CA ASP A 558 -29.57 -8.28 -6.53
C ASP A 558 -28.21 -8.97 -6.67
N LEU A 559 -27.80 -9.73 -5.64
CA LEU A 559 -26.57 -10.48 -5.66
C LEU A 559 -26.59 -11.58 -6.74
N LEU A 560 -27.71 -12.28 -6.90
CA LEU A 560 -27.89 -13.27 -7.97
C LEU A 560 -27.82 -12.63 -9.35
N GLN A 561 -28.44 -11.48 -9.55
CA GLN A 561 -28.42 -10.72 -10.81
C GLN A 561 -26.99 -10.23 -11.14
N PHE A 562 -26.27 -9.70 -10.15
CA PHE A 562 -24.88 -9.30 -10.31
C PHE A 562 -24.00 -10.48 -10.74
N ARG A 563 -24.11 -11.63 -10.02
CA ARG A 563 -23.36 -12.86 -10.33
C ARG A 563 -23.69 -13.43 -11.71
N ALA A 564 -24.94 -13.34 -12.14
CA ALA A 564 -25.33 -13.79 -13.47
C ALA A 564 -24.71 -12.94 -14.59
N LYS A 565 -24.58 -11.62 -14.35
CA LYS A 565 -23.97 -10.70 -15.31
C LYS A 565 -22.44 -10.77 -15.30
N SER A 566 -21.82 -10.74 -14.12
CA SER A 566 -20.38 -10.84 -13.97
C SER A 566 -19.84 -12.22 -14.38
N GLY A 567 -20.62 -13.29 -14.18
CA GLY A 567 -20.30 -14.63 -14.64
C GLY A 567 -20.10 -14.74 -16.18
N LYS A 568 -20.81 -13.94 -16.97
CA LYS A 568 -20.56 -13.85 -18.42
C LYS A 568 -19.18 -13.27 -18.71
N GLN A 569 -18.74 -12.29 -17.93
CA GLN A 569 -17.39 -11.75 -18.05
C GLN A 569 -16.32 -12.79 -17.69
N ALA A 570 -16.55 -13.59 -16.63
CA ALA A 570 -15.64 -14.67 -16.29
C ALA A 570 -15.44 -15.64 -17.46
N VAL A 571 -16.51 -16.03 -18.15
CA VAL A 571 -16.43 -16.88 -19.35
C VAL A 571 -15.65 -16.20 -20.48
N GLN A 572 -15.84 -14.89 -20.68
CA GLN A 572 -15.06 -14.13 -21.68
C GLN A 572 -13.56 -14.16 -21.36
N LEU A 573 -13.20 -14.08 -20.06
CA LEU A 573 -11.83 -14.06 -19.57
C LEU A 573 -11.16 -15.45 -19.62
N ASP A 574 -11.90 -16.54 -19.44
CA ASP A 574 -11.39 -17.92 -19.57
C ASP A 574 -10.81 -18.20 -20.97
N ALA A 575 -11.16 -17.40 -21.97
CA ALA A 575 -10.64 -17.53 -23.33
C ALA A 575 -9.20 -16.98 -23.50
N TYR A 576 -8.66 -16.27 -22.52
CA TYR A 576 -7.30 -15.74 -22.59
C TYR A 576 -6.27 -16.81 -22.20
N CYS A 577 -5.55 -17.33 -23.18
CA CYS A 577 -4.54 -18.38 -23.00
C CYS A 577 -3.20 -17.91 -23.58
N PRO A 578 -2.39 -17.13 -22.83
CA PRO A 578 -1.08 -16.68 -23.32
C PRO A 578 -0.07 -17.82 -23.50
N PHE A 579 -0.33 -18.97 -22.89
CA PHE A 579 0.45 -20.19 -23.06
C PHE A 579 -0.47 -21.35 -23.44
N THR A 580 0.06 -22.35 -24.15
CA THR A 580 -0.71 -23.54 -24.54
C THR A 580 -1.13 -24.42 -23.35
N ASP A 581 -0.41 -24.29 -22.25
CA ASP A 581 -0.59 -25.06 -21.00
C ASP A 581 -1.17 -24.24 -19.86
N LEU A 582 -1.40 -22.92 -20.05
CA LEU A 582 -1.86 -22.05 -18.96
C LEU A 582 -2.76 -20.93 -19.49
N CYS A 583 -4.02 -20.97 -19.09
CA CYS A 583 -5.02 -19.94 -19.34
C CYS A 583 -5.36 -19.16 -18.08
N VAL A 584 -5.90 -17.98 -18.26
CA VAL A 584 -6.52 -17.18 -17.20
C VAL A 584 -7.71 -17.95 -16.62
N LYS A 585 -7.89 -17.87 -15.31
CA LYS A 585 -9.08 -18.38 -14.62
C LYS A 585 -10.02 -17.20 -14.40
N GLY A 586 -11.04 -17.05 -15.24
CA GLY A 586 -11.92 -15.89 -15.24
C GLY A 586 -12.54 -15.58 -13.88
N LYS A 587 -12.88 -16.59 -13.08
CA LYS A 587 -13.40 -16.40 -11.72
C LYS A 587 -12.36 -15.82 -10.76
N GLN A 588 -11.08 -16.15 -10.92
CA GLN A 588 -9.98 -15.65 -10.06
C GLN A 588 -9.78 -14.15 -10.24
N VAL A 589 -9.92 -13.65 -11.47
CA VAL A 589 -9.66 -12.27 -11.85
C VAL A 589 -10.95 -11.44 -12.02
N LEU A 590 -12.10 -11.98 -11.60
CA LEU A 590 -13.41 -11.42 -11.95
C LEU A 590 -13.66 -10.05 -11.32
N SER A 591 -13.42 -9.89 -10.02
CA SER A 591 -13.68 -8.65 -9.30
C SER A 591 -12.91 -7.47 -9.93
N GLU A 592 -11.60 -7.66 -10.15
CA GLU A 592 -10.73 -6.67 -10.76
C GLU A 592 -11.15 -6.35 -12.22
N SER A 593 -11.58 -7.36 -12.96
CA SER A 593 -12.00 -7.16 -14.36
C SER A 593 -13.36 -6.46 -14.47
N VAL A 594 -14.27 -6.70 -13.52
CA VAL A 594 -15.54 -5.97 -13.41
C VAL A 594 -15.27 -4.51 -13.08
N ALA A 595 -14.33 -4.24 -12.18
CA ALA A 595 -13.91 -2.89 -11.83
C ALA A 595 -13.21 -2.17 -13.00
N ASP A 596 -12.38 -2.86 -13.79
CA ASP A 596 -11.78 -2.29 -15.01
C ASP A 596 -12.84 -1.83 -16.02
N LEU A 597 -13.85 -2.66 -16.25
CA LEU A 597 -14.93 -2.30 -17.18
C LEU A 597 -15.81 -1.17 -16.63
N ALA A 598 -16.14 -1.20 -15.33
CA ALA A 598 -16.88 -0.14 -14.66
C ALA A 598 -16.10 1.19 -14.74
N GLY A 599 -14.83 1.15 -14.39
CA GLY A 599 -13.93 2.31 -14.43
C GLY A 599 -13.84 2.94 -15.80
N LEU A 600 -13.68 2.10 -16.84
CA LEU A 600 -13.62 2.56 -18.23
C LEU A 600 -14.94 3.22 -18.69
N LEU A 601 -16.08 2.59 -18.37
CA LEU A 601 -17.41 3.09 -18.77
C LEU A 601 -17.75 4.42 -18.05
N VAL A 602 -17.49 4.50 -16.74
CA VAL A 602 -17.75 5.70 -15.94
C VAL A 602 -16.83 6.84 -16.34
N ALA A 603 -15.55 6.56 -16.55
CA ALA A 603 -14.60 7.58 -16.98
C ALA A 603 -14.92 8.13 -18.39
N HIS A 604 -15.43 7.29 -19.28
CA HIS A 604 -15.90 7.74 -20.59
C HIS A 604 -17.08 8.68 -20.48
N ASP A 605 -18.11 8.33 -19.69
CA ASP A 605 -19.27 9.20 -19.45
C ASP A 605 -18.82 10.53 -18.81
N ALA A 606 -17.92 10.48 -17.85
CA ALA A 606 -17.38 11.67 -17.18
C ALA A 606 -16.57 12.55 -18.16
N TYR A 607 -15.79 11.95 -19.06
CA TYR A 607 -15.11 12.67 -20.14
C TYR A 607 -16.13 13.42 -21.01
N VAL A 608 -17.19 12.75 -21.47
CA VAL A 608 -18.24 13.38 -22.27
C VAL A 608 -18.92 14.52 -21.49
N LEU A 609 -19.20 14.35 -20.21
CA LEU A 609 -19.72 15.41 -19.33
C LEU A 609 -18.77 16.61 -19.28
N SER A 610 -17.47 16.36 -19.18
CA SER A 610 -16.43 17.41 -19.08
C SER A 610 -16.35 18.31 -20.30
N LEU A 611 -16.76 17.83 -21.47
CA LEU A 611 -16.84 18.62 -22.70
C LEU A 611 -17.88 19.74 -22.63
N LYS A 612 -18.88 19.63 -21.76
CA LYS A 612 -19.96 20.63 -21.60
C LYS A 612 -20.59 21.02 -22.94
N GLY A 613 -20.76 20.03 -23.84
CA GLY A 613 -21.32 20.21 -25.17
C GLY A 613 -20.36 20.85 -26.20
N LYS A 614 -19.10 21.08 -25.86
CA LYS A 614 -18.10 21.56 -26.81
C LYS A 614 -17.61 20.43 -27.71
N ALA A 615 -17.22 20.79 -28.92
CA ALA A 615 -16.60 19.83 -29.85
C ALA A 615 -15.25 19.37 -29.34
N GLU A 616 -14.92 18.11 -29.62
CA GLU A 616 -13.59 17.56 -29.32
C GLU A 616 -12.48 18.25 -30.10
N VAL A 617 -11.33 18.38 -29.48
CA VAL A 617 -10.13 18.96 -30.10
C VAL A 617 -9.30 17.85 -30.74
N MET A 618 -8.87 18.05 -31.98
CA MET A 618 -7.89 17.19 -32.65
C MET A 618 -6.48 17.50 -32.12
N LEU A 619 -5.78 16.48 -31.61
CA LEU A 619 -4.38 16.59 -31.18
C LEU A 619 -3.58 15.40 -31.72
N GLY A 620 -2.45 15.68 -32.38
CA GLY A 620 -1.60 14.61 -32.93
C GLY A 620 -2.29 13.72 -33.98
N GLY A 621 -3.31 14.24 -34.65
CA GLY A 621 -4.10 13.47 -35.62
C GLY A 621 -5.19 12.57 -35.02
N LEU A 622 -5.38 12.59 -33.68
CA LEU A 622 -6.39 11.83 -32.98
C LEU A 622 -7.48 12.75 -32.42
N ASN A 623 -8.74 12.33 -32.49
CA ASN A 623 -9.84 12.99 -31.78
C ASN A 623 -9.82 12.66 -30.28
N GLY A 624 -10.70 13.27 -29.49
CA GLY A 624 -10.73 13.09 -28.04
C GLY A 624 -11.06 11.66 -27.63
N GLU A 625 -12.05 11.03 -28.28
CA GLU A 625 -12.43 9.63 -28.05
C GLU A 625 -11.24 8.68 -28.29
N GLN A 626 -10.52 8.87 -29.37
CA GLN A 626 -9.33 8.06 -29.67
C GLN A 626 -8.24 8.24 -28.62
N ARG A 627 -7.98 9.46 -28.18
CA ARG A 627 -6.99 9.72 -27.12
C ARG A 627 -7.41 9.16 -25.76
N PHE A 628 -8.70 9.19 -25.46
CA PHE A 628 -9.25 8.59 -24.25
C PHE A 628 -8.94 7.09 -24.17
N PHE A 629 -9.35 6.31 -25.18
CA PHE A 629 -9.10 4.87 -25.21
C PHE A 629 -7.62 4.53 -25.33
N LEU A 630 -6.86 5.33 -26.09
CA LEU A 630 -5.41 5.17 -26.17
C LEU A 630 -4.74 5.30 -24.80
N ALA A 631 -5.10 6.33 -24.02
CA ALA A 631 -4.58 6.55 -22.68
C ALA A 631 -4.97 5.41 -21.74
N PHE A 632 -6.20 4.89 -21.85
CA PHE A 632 -6.63 3.71 -21.10
C PHE A 632 -5.75 2.49 -21.39
N ALA A 633 -5.44 2.19 -22.66
CA ALA A 633 -4.56 1.07 -22.98
C ALA A 633 -3.10 1.33 -22.58
N GLN A 634 -2.61 2.57 -22.72
CA GLN A 634 -1.23 2.94 -22.37
C GLN A 634 -0.94 2.86 -20.88
N ARG A 635 -1.93 3.04 -20.00
CA ARG A 635 -1.74 2.89 -18.54
C ARG A 635 -1.32 1.46 -18.14
N TRP A 636 -1.70 0.45 -18.95
CA TRP A 636 -1.44 -0.98 -18.69
C TRP A 636 -0.13 -1.50 -19.28
N ARG A 637 0.69 -0.62 -19.89
CA ARG A 637 1.96 -1.03 -20.50
C ARG A 637 2.86 -1.74 -19.48
N LYS A 638 3.40 -2.87 -19.91
CA LYS A 638 4.24 -3.70 -19.05
C LYS A 638 5.17 -4.58 -19.88
N VAL A 639 6.44 -4.64 -19.49
CA VAL A 639 7.37 -5.70 -19.92
C VAL A 639 7.62 -6.61 -18.73
N GLN A 640 7.62 -7.92 -18.94
CA GLN A 640 7.84 -8.89 -17.88
C GLN A 640 8.45 -10.19 -18.41
N SER A 641 9.13 -10.93 -17.52
CA SER A 641 9.65 -12.25 -17.86
C SER A 641 8.50 -13.27 -17.99
N GLU A 642 8.70 -14.32 -18.79
CA GLU A 642 7.73 -15.41 -18.90
C GLU A 642 7.39 -16.01 -17.54
N ALA A 643 8.39 -16.24 -16.69
CA ALA A 643 8.17 -16.76 -15.35
C ALA A 643 7.30 -15.85 -14.47
N ALA A 644 7.43 -14.51 -14.60
CA ALA A 644 6.57 -13.56 -13.90
C ALA A 644 5.14 -13.59 -14.44
N LEU A 645 4.96 -13.67 -15.77
CA LEU A 645 3.63 -13.78 -16.38
C LEU A 645 2.92 -15.07 -15.95
N ARG A 646 3.64 -16.21 -15.96
CA ARG A 646 3.09 -17.49 -15.48
C ARG A 646 2.65 -17.43 -14.02
N ARG A 647 3.45 -16.83 -13.14
CA ARG A 647 3.07 -16.63 -11.72
C ARG A 647 1.84 -15.73 -11.60
N GLN A 648 1.78 -14.63 -12.36
CA GLN A 648 0.64 -13.72 -12.35
C GLN A 648 -0.66 -14.48 -12.72
N ILE A 649 -0.66 -15.23 -13.81
CA ILE A 649 -1.84 -16.00 -14.25
C ILE A 649 -2.24 -17.07 -13.24
N ALA A 650 -1.27 -17.70 -12.58
CA ALA A 650 -1.53 -18.78 -11.65
C ALA A 650 -2.18 -18.32 -10.33
N GLY A 651 -1.83 -17.11 -9.83
CA GLY A 651 -2.18 -16.71 -8.47
C GLY A 651 -2.64 -15.26 -8.25
N ASP A 652 -2.45 -14.34 -9.21
CA ASP A 652 -2.85 -12.94 -9.05
C ASP A 652 -4.35 -12.76 -9.40
N THR A 653 -5.01 -11.86 -8.70
CA THR A 653 -6.41 -11.47 -8.98
C THR A 653 -6.50 -10.46 -10.13
N HIS A 654 -5.37 -9.92 -10.59
CA HIS A 654 -5.31 -8.96 -11.68
C HIS A 654 -4.88 -9.62 -12.98
N LEU A 655 -5.58 -9.28 -14.06
CA LEU A 655 -5.20 -9.67 -15.42
C LEU A 655 -3.83 -9.08 -15.82
N PRO A 656 -3.09 -9.76 -16.73
CA PRO A 656 -2.02 -9.11 -17.47
C PRO A 656 -2.51 -7.85 -18.21
N GLY A 657 -1.65 -6.83 -18.30
CA GLY A 657 -2.00 -5.52 -18.86
C GLY A 657 -2.59 -5.58 -20.28
N GLU A 658 -2.15 -6.54 -21.08
CA GLU A 658 -2.70 -6.84 -22.41
C GLU A 658 -4.21 -7.10 -22.32
N TYR A 659 -4.63 -7.99 -21.45
CA TYR A 659 -6.04 -8.36 -21.31
C TYR A 659 -6.87 -7.35 -20.52
N ARG A 660 -6.26 -6.54 -19.65
CA ARG A 660 -6.94 -5.39 -19.04
C ARG A 660 -7.31 -4.35 -20.10
N SER A 661 -6.44 -4.13 -21.09
CA SER A 661 -6.72 -3.23 -22.22
C SER A 661 -7.90 -3.69 -23.06
N ASP A 662 -8.13 -4.99 -23.16
CA ASP A 662 -9.22 -5.58 -23.94
C ASP A 662 -10.62 -5.36 -23.36
N ALA A 663 -10.74 -4.75 -22.16
CA ALA A 663 -12.03 -4.31 -21.63
C ALA A 663 -12.78 -3.39 -22.63
N VAL A 664 -12.06 -2.68 -23.50
CA VAL A 664 -12.61 -1.82 -24.56
C VAL A 664 -13.58 -2.55 -25.49
N ARG A 665 -13.41 -3.87 -25.70
CA ARG A 665 -14.30 -4.70 -26.54
C ARG A 665 -15.75 -4.76 -26.07
N ASN A 666 -16.00 -4.33 -24.84
CA ASN A 666 -17.35 -4.23 -24.26
C ASN A 666 -17.93 -2.81 -24.31
N VAL A 667 -17.22 -1.82 -24.90
CA VAL A 667 -17.60 -0.40 -24.90
C VAL A 667 -17.95 0.08 -26.30
N ASP A 668 -19.22 0.44 -26.55
CA ASP A 668 -19.71 0.83 -27.87
C ASP A 668 -18.95 2.02 -28.47
N ALA A 669 -18.58 3.01 -27.69
CA ALA A 669 -17.84 4.19 -28.12
C ALA A 669 -16.47 3.84 -28.72
N TRP A 670 -15.79 2.80 -28.23
CA TRP A 670 -14.51 2.35 -28.79
C TRP A 670 -14.65 1.83 -30.22
N TYR A 671 -15.74 1.12 -30.52
CA TYR A 671 -16.03 0.66 -31.91
C TYR A 671 -16.15 1.83 -32.86
N ASN A 672 -16.85 2.88 -32.44
CA ASN A 672 -17.03 4.09 -33.23
C ASN A 672 -15.70 4.86 -33.38
N ALA A 673 -14.91 5.00 -32.31
CA ALA A 673 -13.66 5.75 -32.32
C ALA A 673 -12.59 5.12 -33.25
N TYR A 674 -12.58 3.80 -33.33
CA TYR A 674 -11.55 3.06 -34.09
C TYR A 674 -12.08 2.28 -35.32
N ASN A 675 -13.36 2.46 -35.65
CA ASN A 675 -14.00 1.77 -36.79
C ASN A 675 -13.86 0.24 -36.72
N VAL A 676 -14.05 -0.34 -35.53
CA VAL A 676 -13.96 -1.79 -35.30
C VAL A 676 -15.21 -2.46 -35.86
N VAL A 677 -15.03 -3.49 -36.69
CA VAL A 677 -16.11 -4.15 -37.41
C VAL A 677 -16.06 -5.67 -37.27
N ALA A 678 -17.15 -6.33 -37.63
CA ALA A 678 -17.20 -7.79 -37.67
C ALA A 678 -16.06 -8.38 -38.52
N GLY A 679 -15.34 -9.34 -37.98
CA GLY A 679 -14.12 -9.92 -38.51
C GLY A 679 -12.82 -9.47 -37.84
N ASP A 680 -12.85 -8.39 -37.07
CA ASP A 680 -11.73 -8.00 -36.20
C ASP A 680 -11.66 -8.92 -34.97
N LYS A 681 -10.45 -9.23 -34.49
CA LYS A 681 -10.27 -10.24 -33.42
C LYS A 681 -10.92 -9.86 -32.10
N LEU A 682 -10.97 -8.57 -31.75
CA LEU A 682 -11.59 -8.05 -30.56
C LEU A 682 -13.08 -7.73 -30.73
N PHE A 683 -13.63 -7.95 -31.94
CA PHE A 683 -15.05 -7.68 -32.18
C PHE A 683 -15.94 -8.59 -31.33
N VAL A 684 -16.89 -7.98 -30.62
CA VAL A 684 -17.96 -8.67 -29.89
C VAL A 684 -19.30 -8.11 -30.41
N PRO A 685 -20.24 -8.96 -30.83
CA PRO A 685 -21.57 -8.50 -31.21
C PRO A 685 -22.22 -7.67 -30.08
N PRO A 686 -23.00 -6.59 -30.37
CA PRO A 686 -23.56 -5.71 -29.37
C PRO A 686 -24.36 -6.40 -28.27
N GLU A 687 -25.08 -7.48 -28.60
CA GLU A 687 -25.89 -8.29 -27.69
C GLU A 687 -25.05 -9.19 -26.76
N GLU A 688 -23.80 -9.47 -27.11
CA GLU A 688 -22.88 -10.28 -26.34
C GLU A 688 -21.92 -9.45 -25.46
N ARG A 689 -21.88 -8.11 -25.66
CA ARG A 689 -21.06 -7.22 -24.86
C ARG A 689 -21.48 -7.25 -23.40
N ILE A 690 -20.52 -7.29 -22.51
CA ILE A 690 -20.78 -7.31 -21.05
C ILE A 690 -21.41 -5.99 -20.62
N ARG A 691 -22.53 -6.07 -19.90
CA ARG A 691 -23.32 -4.94 -19.39
C ARG A 691 -23.68 -5.19 -17.93
N ILE A 692 -22.79 -4.77 -17.04
CA ILE A 692 -22.99 -4.86 -15.58
C ILE A 692 -23.44 -3.51 -15.04
N TRP A 693 -22.69 -2.47 -15.40
CA TRP A 693 -22.89 -1.08 -14.96
C TRP A 693 -23.54 -0.18 -16.01
#